data_18f1d882f1b93e265b1bd186fb5079c2
#
_entry.id   18f1d882f1b93e265b1bd186fb5079c2
#
_cell.length_a   1.000
_cell.length_b   1.000
_cell.length_c   1.000
_cell.angle_alpha   90.00
_cell.angle_beta   90.00
_cell.angle_gamma   90.00
#
_symmetry.space_group_name_H-M   'P 1'
#
loop_
_entity.id
_entity.type
_entity.pdbx_description
1 polymer ?
#
loop_
_entity_poly.entity_id
_entity_poly.type
_entity_poly.pdbx_seq_one_letter_code
_entity_poly.pdbx_strand_id
1 'polypeptide(L)'
;VPANNVSLHNTFRPPVYGLLQSGDATTILTPGVFEKQVQLTRAGEKLKQGRIDAFWKGVLLIEHKSRGQDLNRAFTQATDYFEGLPDRDLPRYILVSDFERFRLSDLEEGAEVEFRLPDLHKHIKHFAFIAGYRIQVIQPQNPVNIKAAERMGRLHDRLKASGYSGHPLEVLLVRLLFSLFAEDTGIFQPAGSFRAWLEECTGPDGADLGAQLAQFFQVLNTPENKRSPNLVDQLAAFPYVNGKLFEETLPIAAFDATMREALLDCCALDWAVISPAIFGALFQSIMDDKARRNLGAHYTSEENILKLIKPLFLDDLRDEFQRVRNNKNKLFEFHKKLRTLTFFDPACGCGNFLVIAYRELRLLELEILRTVHSGPGSRFLDIHQELQLDVDQFYGIEIEEFPAQIAQVALWLMDHQMNVRVSEEFGMYFARIPLTSTPHIHQANALTTEWSNVLPAQRASYVFGNPPFVGKKEQSAEQKADVAALFAPIKGSGVLDYVAAWYIKAAEYIRGSRTRCAFVSTNSITQGEQVGVLWSWLLVQGIHIHFAHRTFRWSNEARGVAAVHCVIIGFGAFDTDKKMVYEYEDIRGEPHAVTVANINPYLVDAPDVALERRSRPIGPVPEMSYGSMALDDGHLLMTTDEKDALLAESPESSALIRRFMGGDEFLNKGERWCLWLKDVQPSQLKNIPGVRDRIERVRAYRTSSGRATTVKLASYPGLFGENRQPSTPYLLLPKVSSENRLYMPVGYCGPEVIASGSSLIIPDATHYHLGVLQSAMHMAWMRYTCGRMKSDYQYSVSIVYNNFPWPNQLSDIQREKIEAAAQAVLDVRAQFPEASLAVLYDPLTMPPALVKAHQALDEAVDAAYGKKGFKNDAERVSFLFDLYLRYTTLLPATSNSTKGTRKERKGDGGIKN
;
A
#
# COMPACT_ATOMS: atom_id res chain seq x y z
N VAL A 1 -43.67 44.51 6.15
CA VAL A 1 -45.06 44.37 6.51
C VAL A 1 -45.22 43.08 7.28
N PRO A 2 -45.50 43.09 8.60
CA PRO A 2 -45.46 41.90 9.45
C PRO A 2 -46.62 40.91 9.24
N ALA A 3 -47.69 41.30 8.64
CA ALA A 3 -48.94 40.50 8.58
C ALA A 3 -48.91 39.34 7.55
N ASN A 4 -48.03 39.41 6.55
CA ASN A 4 -48.00 38.39 5.49
C ASN A 4 -47.10 37.17 5.85
N ASN A 5 -46.18 37.32 6.79
CA ASN A 5 -45.30 36.21 7.20
C ASN A 5 -46.00 35.16 8.06
N VAL A 6 -46.99 35.54 8.86
CA VAL A 6 -47.74 34.61 9.72
C VAL A 6 -48.64 33.69 8.88
N SER A 7 -49.15 34.15 7.76
CA SER A 7 -49.99 33.35 6.84
C SER A 7 -49.17 32.31 6.07
N LEU A 8 -47.95 32.66 5.63
CA LEU A 8 -47.05 31.73 4.93
C LEU A 8 -46.43 30.67 5.89
N HIS A 9 -46.12 31.07 7.13
CA HIS A 9 -45.66 30.16 8.18
C HIS A 9 -46.71 29.07 8.51
N ASN A 10 -48.01 29.47 8.52
CA ASN A 10 -49.09 28.53 8.77
C ASN A 10 -49.45 27.67 7.54
N THR A 11 -49.08 28.08 6.34
CA THR A 11 -49.32 27.32 5.10
C THR A 11 -48.25 26.27 4.89
N PHE A 12 -47.05 26.46 5.41
CA PHE A 12 -45.93 25.47 5.28
C PHE A 12 -45.88 24.48 6.45
N ARG A 13 -46.37 24.83 7.64
CA ARG A 13 -46.43 23.88 8.79
C ARG A 13 -47.22 22.61 8.49
N PRO A 14 -48.37 22.60 7.83
CA PRO A 14 -49.15 21.39 7.58
C PRO A 14 -48.45 20.34 6.68
N PRO A 15 -47.77 20.67 5.57
CA PRO A 15 -47.14 19.66 4.75
C PRO A 15 -45.94 18.97 5.42
N VAL A 16 -45.12 19.72 6.14
CA VAL A 16 -43.99 19.16 6.89
C VAL A 16 -44.49 18.36 8.11
N TYR A 17 -45.49 18.90 8.79
CA TYR A 17 -46.12 18.21 9.92
C TYR A 17 -46.94 16.99 9.46
N GLY A 18 -47.58 17.05 8.30
CA GLY A 18 -48.34 15.95 7.70
C GLY A 18 -47.43 14.84 7.20
N LEU A 19 -46.24 15.14 6.66
CA LEU A 19 -45.19 14.15 6.32
C LEU A 19 -44.62 13.50 7.59
N LEU A 20 -44.51 14.28 8.68
CA LEU A 20 -44.04 13.78 9.97
C LEU A 20 -45.11 13.03 10.78
N GLN A 21 -46.42 13.18 10.42
CA GLN A 21 -47.53 12.53 11.10
C GLN A 21 -48.31 11.51 10.27
N SER A 22 -48.04 11.36 8.94
CA SER A 22 -48.80 10.43 8.10
C SER A 22 -48.31 8.99 8.32
N GLY A 23 -49.11 8.26 9.03
CA GLY A 23 -49.30 6.82 9.11
C GLY A 23 -48.07 5.89 8.98
N ASP A 24 -48.02 4.82 9.75
CA ASP A 24 -46.99 3.75 9.77
C ASP A 24 -45.54 4.16 10.04
N ALA A 25 -45.20 5.43 9.92
CA ALA A 25 -43.88 5.98 10.31
C ALA A 25 -43.84 6.42 11.79
N THR A 26 -44.83 6.08 12.58
CA THR A 26 -44.89 6.45 14.02
C THR A 26 -43.78 5.86 14.88
N THR A 27 -42.99 4.96 14.32
CA THR A 27 -41.86 4.33 15.00
C THR A 27 -40.50 5.03 14.71
N ILE A 28 -40.45 5.97 13.74
CA ILE A 28 -39.18 6.54 13.26
C ILE A 28 -38.93 7.98 13.70
N LEU A 29 -39.95 8.69 14.20
CA LEU A 29 -39.84 10.13 14.43
C LEU A 29 -39.98 10.47 15.93
N THR A 30 -38.81 10.57 16.60
CA THR A 30 -38.71 11.50 17.71
C THR A 30 -39.08 12.89 17.20
N PRO A 31 -40.10 13.58 17.79
CA PRO A 31 -40.63 14.83 17.23
C PRO A 31 -39.57 15.90 17.13
N GLY A 32 -39.41 16.47 15.91
CA GLY A 32 -38.59 17.65 15.71
C GLY A 32 -39.09 18.77 16.63
N VAL A 33 -38.19 19.48 17.26
CA VAL A 33 -38.51 20.62 18.15
C VAL A 33 -38.60 21.88 17.29
N PHE A 34 -39.75 22.52 17.30
CA PHE A 34 -39.91 23.84 16.70
C PHE A 34 -39.47 24.94 17.66
N GLU A 35 -38.84 25.99 17.13
CA GLU A 35 -38.42 27.16 17.90
C GLU A 35 -37.50 26.82 19.07
N LYS A 36 -36.52 25.91 18.84
CA LYS A 36 -35.56 25.52 19.84
C LYS A 36 -34.66 26.69 20.25
N GLN A 37 -34.65 27.01 21.54
CA GLN A 37 -33.76 28.03 22.10
C GLN A 37 -32.37 27.45 22.28
N VAL A 38 -31.36 28.20 21.87
CA VAL A 38 -29.92 27.83 21.97
C VAL A 38 -29.18 28.99 22.64
N GLN A 39 -28.30 28.69 23.59
CA GLN A 39 -27.42 29.68 24.21
C GLN A 39 -26.11 29.76 23.42
N LEU A 40 -25.82 30.92 22.86
CA LEU A 40 -24.59 31.18 22.11
C LEU A 40 -23.59 31.89 23.01
N THR A 41 -22.43 31.28 23.22
CA THR A 41 -21.33 31.79 24.04
C THR A 41 -20.15 32.18 23.11
N ARG A 42 -20.07 33.45 22.69
CA ARG A 42 -18.83 33.95 22.08
C ARG A 42 -17.88 34.46 23.18
N ALA A 43 -16.63 34.06 23.14
CA ALA A 43 -15.60 34.49 24.04
C ALA A 43 -15.52 36.04 24.09
N GLY A 44 -15.97 36.65 25.18
CA GLY A 44 -15.89 38.09 25.44
C GLY A 44 -17.19 38.90 25.24
N GLU A 45 -18.33 38.31 24.79
CA GLU A 45 -19.63 38.98 24.64
C GLU A 45 -20.69 38.41 25.58
N LYS A 46 -21.73 39.26 25.88
CA LYS A 46 -22.90 38.80 26.64
C LYS A 46 -23.59 37.64 25.93
N LEU A 47 -24.02 36.64 26.74
CA LEU A 47 -24.85 35.51 26.28
C LEU A 47 -25.99 36.00 25.37
N LYS A 48 -25.96 35.62 24.10
CA LYS A 48 -27.08 35.82 23.18
C LYS A 48 -27.90 34.51 23.13
N GLN A 49 -29.20 34.63 23.24
CA GLN A 49 -30.13 33.55 22.97
C GLN A 49 -30.40 33.52 21.45
N GLY A 50 -30.12 32.38 20.81
CA GLY A 50 -30.56 32.11 19.45
C GLY A 50 -31.80 31.24 19.45
N ARG A 51 -32.57 31.27 18.36
CA ARG A 51 -33.81 30.50 18.18
C ARG A 51 -33.80 29.87 16.81
N ILE A 52 -33.79 28.55 16.77
CA ILE A 52 -33.82 27.75 15.53
C ILE A 52 -35.30 27.54 15.16
N ASP A 53 -35.66 27.79 13.90
CA ASP A 53 -37.06 27.69 13.44
C ASP A 53 -37.58 26.25 13.52
N ALA A 54 -36.79 25.26 13.06
CA ALA A 54 -37.09 23.85 13.28
C ALA A 54 -35.81 23.03 13.39
N PHE A 55 -35.80 22.11 14.34
CA PHE A 55 -34.62 21.28 14.62
C PHE A 55 -35.02 19.83 14.83
N TRP A 56 -34.42 18.96 14.02
CA TRP A 56 -34.46 17.50 14.19
C TRP A 56 -33.09 17.03 14.59
N LYS A 57 -32.94 16.61 15.85
CA LYS A 57 -31.70 16.24 16.49
C LYS A 57 -30.92 15.26 15.65
N GLY A 58 -29.67 15.59 15.32
CA GLY A 58 -28.77 14.75 14.52
C GLY A 58 -29.08 14.69 13.02
N VAL A 59 -30.21 15.22 12.56
CA VAL A 59 -30.68 15.05 11.19
C VAL A 59 -30.81 16.35 10.42
N LEU A 60 -31.65 17.30 10.86
CA LEU A 60 -32.00 18.47 10.07
C LEU A 60 -32.15 19.73 10.93
N LEU A 61 -31.55 20.82 10.49
CA LEU A 61 -31.80 22.16 10.98
C LEU A 61 -32.45 22.99 9.88
N ILE A 62 -33.54 23.67 10.19
CA ILE A 62 -34.23 24.54 9.25
C ILE A 62 -34.19 25.99 9.76
N GLU A 63 -33.79 26.90 8.86
CA GLU A 63 -33.79 28.33 9.12
C GLU A 63 -34.51 29.06 7.98
N HIS A 64 -35.56 29.80 8.31
CA HIS A 64 -36.36 30.56 7.35
C HIS A 64 -36.03 32.04 7.40
N LYS A 65 -36.12 32.71 6.27
CA LYS A 65 -35.97 34.15 6.13
C LYS A 65 -37.17 34.75 5.37
N SER A 66 -37.31 36.03 5.46
CA SER A 66 -38.29 36.76 4.62
C SER A 66 -37.88 36.70 3.15
N ARG A 67 -38.87 36.70 2.25
CA ARG A 67 -38.66 36.59 0.80
C ARG A 67 -37.64 37.61 0.29
N GLY A 68 -36.69 37.14 -0.54
CA GLY A 68 -35.64 37.94 -1.14
C GLY A 68 -34.38 38.16 -0.26
N GLN A 69 -34.35 37.61 0.95
CA GLN A 69 -33.18 37.68 1.80
C GLN A 69 -32.03 36.75 1.33
N ASP A 70 -30.82 37.07 1.75
CA ASP A 70 -29.61 36.28 1.39
C ASP A 70 -29.59 34.93 2.10
N LEU A 71 -29.63 33.84 1.34
CA LEU A 71 -29.57 32.48 1.84
C LEU A 71 -28.18 32.14 2.44
N ASN A 72 -27.08 32.77 1.99
CA ASN A 72 -25.75 32.58 2.59
C ASN A 72 -25.73 33.06 4.05
N ARG A 73 -26.39 34.23 4.28
CA ARG A 73 -26.51 34.76 5.63
C ARG A 73 -27.39 33.89 6.52
N ALA A 74 -28.41 33.26 5.95
CA ALA A 74 -29.27 32.31 6.64
C ALA A 74 -28.48 31.04 7.01
N PHE A 75 -27.63 30.55 6.10
CA PHE A 75 -26.78 29.41 6.34
C PHE A 75 -25.73 29.68 7.43
N THR A 76 -25.06 30.83 7.37
CA THR A 76 -24.11 31.23 8.43
C THR A 76 -24.80 31.34 9.79
N GLN A 77 -26.01 31.86 9.87
CA GLN A 77 -26.76 31.90 11.12
C GLN A 77 -27.14 30.50 11.61
N ALA A 78 -27.49 29.58 10.70
CA ALA A 78 -27.80 28.19 11.03
C ALA A 78 -26.56 27.47 11.61
N THR A 79 -25.38 27.72 11.05
CA THR A 79 -24.09 27.16 11.55
C THR A 79 -23.62 27.80 12.86
N ASP A 80 -23.93 29.09 13.10
CA ASP A 80 -23.63 29.75 14.39
C ASP A 80 -24.37 29.08 15.57
N TYR A 81 -25.49 28.41 15.32
CA TYR A 81 -26.21 27.68 16.37
C TYR A 81 -25.49 26.44 16.86
N PHE A 82 -24.50 25.92 16.12
CA PHE A 82 -23.75 24.70 16.49
C PHE A 82 -22.99 24.89 17.78
N GLU A 83 -22.46 26.07 18.07
CA GLU A 83 -21.77 26.38 19.34
C GLU A 83 -22.63 26.09 20.59
N GLY A 84 -23.94 26.13 20.47
CA GLY A 84 -24.90 25.90 21.56
C GLY A 84 -25.57 24.53 21.54
N LEU A 85 -25.12 23.63 20.66
CA LEU A 85 -25.61 22.26 20.52
C LEU A 85 -24.51 21.26 20.94
N PRO A 86 -24.85 20.18 21.64
CA PRO A 86 -23.92 19.07 21.87
C PRO A 86 -23.47 18.49 20.50
N ASP A 87 -22.21 18.09 20.36
CA ASP A 87 -21.67 17.51 19.11
C ASP A 87 -22.51 16.35 18.57
N ARG A 88 -23.06 15.52 19.44
CA ARG A 88 -23.94 14.39 19.12
C ARG A 88 -25.31 14.78 18.56
N ASP A 89 -25.71 16.04 18.74
CA ASP A 89 -27.01 16.59 18.33
C ASP A 89 -26.91 17.43 17.06
N LEU A 90 -25.68 17.64 16.54
CA LEU A 90 -25.45 18.45 15.33
C LEU A 90 -26.18 17.83 14.13
N PRO A 91 -26.88 18.64 13.33
CA PRO A 91 -27.64 18.15 12.19
C PRO A 91 -26.70 17.79 11.02
N ARG A 92 -27.02 16.73 10.29
CA ARG A 92 -26.37 16.40 9.02
C ARG A 92 -26.80 17.39 7.93
N TYR A 93 -28.08 17.76 7.89
CA TYR A 93 -28.64 18.62 6.86
C TYR A 93 -29.00 19.99 7.39
N ILE A 94 -28.70 21.02 6.59
CA ILE A 94 -29.23 22.38 6.83
C ILE A 94 -30.12 22.76 5.65
N LEU A 95 -31.37 23.12 5.94
CA LEU A 95 -32.29 23.66 4.98
C LEU A 95 -32.51 25.15 5.25
N VAL A 96 -32.06 26.02 4.37
CA VAL A 96 -32.34 27.44 4.44
C VAL A 96 -33.32 27.84 3.34
N SER A 97 -34.25 28.74 3.65
CA SER A 97 -35.30 29.13 2.70
C SER A 97 -35.78 30.56 2.93
N ASP A 98 -36.16 31.24 1.83
CA ASP A 98 -36.92 32.48 1.83
C ASP A 98 -38.36 32.26 1.30
N PHE A 99 -38.84 31.01 1.34
CA PHE A 99 -40.13 30.53 0.83
C PHE A 99 -40.30 30.61 -0.71
N GLU A 100 -39.44 31.28 -1.44
CA GLU A 100 -39.36 31.20 -2.91
C GLU A 100 -38.21 30.29 -3.36
N ARG A 101 -37.08 30.40 -2.66
CA ARG A 101 -35.87 29.57 -2.89
C ARG A 101 -35.62 28.72 -1.68
N PHE A 102 -35.12 27.53 -1.95
CA PHE A 102 -34.72 26.53 -0.96
C PHE A 102 -33.31 26.07 -1.26
N ARG A 103 -32.45 26.01 -0.25
CA ARG A 103 -31.12 25.45 -0.32
C ARG A 103 -30.99 24.40 0.76
N LEU A 104 -30.72 23.18 0.31
CA LEU A 104 -30.41 22.05 1.16
C LEU A 104 -28.91 21.77 1.07
N SER A 105 -28.23 21.82 2.21
CA SER A 105 -26.80 21.51 2.32
C SER A 105 -26.62 20.23 3.14
N ASP A 106 -25.92 19.24 2.60
CA ASP A 106 -25.45 18.04 3.32
C ASP A 106 -24.06 18.33 3.87
N LEU A 107 -23.92 18.43 5.17
CA LEU A 107 -22.68 18.80 5.85
C LEU A 107 -21.64 17.65 5.86
N GLU A 108 -22.08 16.42 5.67
CA GLU A 108 -21.18 15.25 5.61
C GLU A 108 -20.59 15.07 4.21
N GLU A 109 -21.42 15.25 3.17
CA GLU A 109 -20.97 15.10 1.78
C GLU A 109 -20.44 16.39 1.16
N GLY A 110 -20.65 17.54 1.82
CA GLY A 110 -20.33 18.85 1.27
C GLY A 110 -21.16 19.21 0.04
N ALA A 111 -22.26 18.51 -0.18
CA ALA A 111 -23.12 18.71 -1.32
C ALA A 111 -24.17 19.79 -1.02
N GLU A 112 -24.42 20.64 -2.01
CA GLU A 112 -25.43 21.70 -1.91
C GLU A 112 -26.36 21.71 -3.12
N VAL A 113 -27.65 21.83 -2.87
CA VAL A 113 -28.67 21.91 -3.90
C VAL A 113 -29.57 23.11 -3.63
N GLU A 114 -29.65 24.04 -4.59
CA GLU A 114 -30.56 25.20 -4.55
C GLU A 114 -31.63 25.07 -5.64
N PHE A 115 -32.91 25.32 -5.29
CA PHE A 115 -34.01 25.23 -6.22
C PHE A 115 -35.15 26.18 -5.78
N ARG A 116 -36.10 26.44 -6.69
CA ARG A 116 -37.32 27.23 -6.40
C ARG A 116 -38.47 26.31 -6.02
N LEU A 117 -39.42 26.84 -5.23
CA LEU A 117 -40.56 26.05 -4.76
C LEU A 117 -41.32 25.30 -5.88
N PRO A 118 -41.58 25.88 -7.09
CA PRO A 118 -42.23 25.14 -8.18
C PRO A 118 -41.44 23.91 -8.66
N ASP A 119 -40.13 23.93 -8.48
CA ASP A 119 -39.24 22.85 -8.90
C ASP A 119 -39.00 21.77 -7.82
N LEU A 120 -39.58 21.91 -6.64
CA LEU A 120 -39.43 20.97 -5.51
C LEU A 120 -39.68 19.51 -5.94
N HIS A 121 -40.66 19.27 -6.83
CA HIS A 121 -41.00 17.93 -7.31
C HIS A 121 -39.85 17.26 -8.08
N LYS A 122 -38.91 18.03 -8.67
CA LYS A 122 -37.71 17.53 -9.35
C LYS A 122 -36.59 17.19 -8.38
N HIS A 123 -36.66 17.77 -7.17
CA HIS A 123 -35.63 17.64 -6.14
C HIS A 123 -36.06 16.80 -4.93
N ILE A 124 -37.23 16.14 -5.02
CA ILE A 124 -37.79 15.34 -3.92
C ILE A 124 -36.85 14.25 -3.42
N LYS A 125 -36.04 13.69 -4.29
CA LYS A 125 -35.03 12.68 -3.96
C LYS A 125 -34.01 13.14 -2.90
N HIS A 126 -33.69 14.42 -2.85
CA HIS A 126 -32.76 14.99 -1.87
C HIS A 126 -33.38 15.09 -0.47
N PHE A 127 -34.70 14.93 -0.36
CA PHE A 127 -35.47 14.92 0.87
C PHE A 127 -35.90 13.51 1.30
N ALA A 128 -35.39 12.47 0.62
CA ALA A 128 -35.70 11.08 0.92
C ALA A 128 -35.42 10.71 2.38
N PHE A 129 -34.43 11.34 3.02
CA PHE A 129 -34.08 11.15 4.43
C PHE A 129 -35.26 11.51 5.38
N ILE A 130 -36.15 12.40 5.02
CA ILE A 130 -37.35 12.76 5.82
C ILE A 130 -38.32 11.58 5.91
N ALA A 131 -38.36 10.74 4.87
CA ALA A 131 -39.20 9.54 4.82
C ALA A 131 -38.47 8.27 5.27
N GLY A 132 -37.25 8.42 5.85
CA GLY A 132 -36.41 7.29 6.27
C GLY A 132 -35.64 6.61 5.14
N TYR A 133 -35.80 7.08 3.88
CA TYR A 133 -35.03 6.57 2.77
C TYR A 133 -33.66 7.27 2.74
N ARG A 134 -32.57 6.49 2.91
CA ARG A 134 -31.21 6.99 2.75
C ARG A 134 -30.71 6.58 1.38
N ILE A 135 -30.37 7.53 0.51
CA ILE A 135 -29.63 7.23 -0.71
C ILE A 135 -28.20 6.94 -0.27
N GLN A 136 -27.88 5.68 -0.12
CA GLN A 136 -26.50 5.25 0.19
C GLN A 136 -25.62 5.42 -1.05
N VAL A 137 -24.92 6.52 -1.15
CA VAL A 137 -23.79 6.66 -2.06
C VAL A 137 -22.57 6.21 -1.27
N ILE A 138 -22.15 4.97 -1.48
CA ILE A 138 -20.89 4.49 -0.96
C ILE A 138 -19.79 5.19 -1.78
N GLN A 139 -19.25 6.29 -1.25
CA GLN A 139 -18.07 6.93 -1.84
C GLN A 139 -16.81 6.30 -1.24
N PRO A 140 -15.79 6.03 -2.08
CA PRO A 140 -14.46 5.70 -1.56
C PRO A 140 -13.97 6.85 -0.67
N GLN A 141 -13.47 6.53 0.53
CA GLN A 141 -12.94 7.50 1.52
C GLN A 141 -13.99 8.48 2.11
N ASN A 142 -15.00 7.95 2.76
CA ASN A 142 -15.92 8.80 3.51
C ASN A 142 -15.22 9.29 4.80
N PRO A 143 -15.20 10.62 5.09
CA PRO A 143 -14.72 11.17 6.37
C PRO A 143 -15.36 10.53 7.62
N VAL A 144 -16.57 9.97 7.50
CA VAL A 144 -17.25 9.19 8.54
C VAL A 144 -16.44 7.96 8.95
N ASN A 145 -15.76 7.32 8.03
CA ASN A 145 -14.92 6.16 8.32
C ASN A 145 -13.76 6.53 9.27
N ILE A 146 -13.11 7.67 9.05
CA ILE A 146 -12.01 8.15 9.90
C ILE A 146 -12.54 8.47 11.31
N LYS A 147 -13.70 9.15 11.41
CA LYS A 147 -14.32 9.47 12.70
C LYS A 147 -14.72 8.21 13.48
N ALA A 148 -15.21 7.18 12.80
CA ALA A 148 -15.56 5.91 13.45
C ALA A 148 -14.31 5.22 14.03
N ALA A 149 -13.22 5.16 13.27
CA ALA A 149 -11.95 4.62 13.76
C ALA A 149 -11.40 5.41 14.96
N GLU A 150 -11.47 6.74 14.92
CA GLU A 150 -11.02 7.61 16.02
C GLU A 150 -11.85 7.44 17.30
N ARG A 151 -13.19 7.28 17.18
CA ARG A 151 -14.06 7.08 18.34
C ARG A 151 -13.84 5.71 19.00
N MET A 152 -13.79 4.65 18.20
CA MET A 152 -13.50 3.30 18.69
C MET A 152 -12.08 3.20 19.26
N GLY A 153 -11.08 3.86 18.64
CA GLY A 153 -9.71 3.93 19.16
C GLY A 153 -9.65 4.59 20.54
N ARG A 154 -10.42 5.67 20.78
CA ARG A 154 -10.53 6.30 22.11
C ARG A 154 -11.10 5.36 23.17
N LEU A 155 -12.12 4.58 22.83
CA LEU A 155 -12.68 3.57 23.74
C LEU A 155 -11.67 2.47 24.06
N HIS A 156 -10.96 1.95 23.02
CA HIS A 156 -9.87 0.99 23.19
C HIS A 156 -8.79 1.50 24.16
N ASP A 157 -8.27 2.73 23.95
CA ASP A 157 -7.17 3.28 24.74
C ASP A 157 -7.56 3.44 26.21
N ARG A 158 -8.80 3.83 26.50
CA ARG A 158 -9.33 3.96 27.85
C ARG A 158 -9.48 2.60 28.53
N LEU A 159 -10.04 1.60 27.85
CA LEU A 159 -10.14 0.23 28.38
C LEU A 159 -8.75 -0.37 28.66
N LYS A 160 -7.80 -0.17 27.76
CA LYS A 160 -6.42 -0.61 27.96
C LYS A 160 -5.74 0.09 29.14
N ALA A 161 -5.96 1.38 29.29
CA ALA A 161 -5.44 2.16 30.43
C ALA A 161 -6.04 1.70 31.77
N SER A 162 -7.27 1.17 31.79
CA SER A 162 -7.90 0.58 32.99
C SER A 162 -7.37 -0.82 33.34
N GLY A 163 -6.46 -1.37 32.52
CA GLY A 163 -5.88 -2.72 32.72
C GLY A 163 -6.62 -3.84 31.99
N TYR A 164 -7.70 -3.53 31.25
CA TYR A 164 -8.39 -4.51 30.40
C TYR A 164 -7.68 -4.61 29.05
N SER A 165 -6.93 -5.69 28.81
CA SER A 165 -6.01 -5.79 27.68
C SER A 165 -5.92 -7.21 27.10
N GLY A 166 -5.25 -7.34 25.94
CA GLY A 166 -5.06 -8.61 25.24
C GLY A 166 -6.35 -9.15 24.62
N HIS A 167 -6.42 -10.47 24.40
CA HIS A 167 -7.53 -11.14 23.74
C HIS A 167 -8.94 -10.73 24.25
N PRO A 168 -9.21 -10.60 25.57
CA PRO A 168 -10.53 -10.15 26.04
C PRO A 168 -10.94 -8.76 25.54
N LEU A 169 -10.00 -7.80 25.50
CA LEU A 169 -10.26 -6.46 24.98
C LEU A 169 -10.58 -6.50 23.47
N GLU A 170 -9.81 -7.27 22.74
CA GLU A 170 -9.96 -7.43 21.30
C GLU A 170 -11.34 -7.98 20.95
N VAL A 171 -11.75 -9.10 21.57
CA VAL A 171 -13.07 -9.71 21.34
C VAL A 171 -14.21 -8.80 21.80
N LEU A 172 -14.04 -8.08 22.92
CA LEU A 172 -15.04 -7.11 23.38
C LEU A 172 -15.30 -6.02 22.33
N LEU A 173 -14.23 -5.46 21.74
CA LEU A 173 -14.34 -4.43 20.74
C LEU A 173 -15.03 -4.93 19.45
N VAL A 174 -14.74 -6.15 19.01
CA VAL A 174 -15.44 -6.75 17.85
C VAL A 174 -16.92 -6.94 18.12
N ARG A 175 -17.28 -7.38 19.33
CA ARG A 175 -18.69 -7.52 19.75
C ARG A 175 -19.42 -6.19 19.81
N LEU A 176 -18.78 -5.15 20.34
CA LEU A 176 -19.34 -3.79 20.34
C LEU A 176 -19.51 -3.26 18.91
N LEU A 177 -18.51 -3.46 18.08
CA LEU A 177 -18.53 -3.05 16.69
C LEU A 177 -19.65 -3.75 15.91
N PHE A 178 -19.81 -5.06 16.08
CA PHE A 178 -20.95 -5.79 15.52
C PHE A 178 -22.28 -5.21 16.01
N SER A 179 -22.39 -4.90 17.32
CA SER A 179 -23.63 -4.38 17.89
C SER A 179 -24.01 -3.01 17.34
N LEU A 180 -23.03 -2.13 17.12
CA LEU A 180 -23.21 -0.82 16.50
C LEU A 180 -23.70 -0.95 15.04
N PHE A 181 -23.11 -1.86 14.27
CA PHE A 181 -23.58 -2.18 12.92
C PHE A 181 -24.99 -2.79 12.91
N ALA A 182 -25.24 -3.73 13.82
CA ALA A 182 -26.52 -4.41 13.93
C ALA A 182 -27.67 -3.42 14.24
N GLU A 183 -27.35 -2.38 15.00
CA GLU A 183 -28.26 -1.28 15.31
C GLU A 183 -28.70 -0.52 14.05
N ASP A 184 -27.75 -0.02 13.28
CA ASP A 184 -28.03 0.90 12.17
C ASP A 184 -28.40 0.17 10.86
N THR A 185 -28.11 -1.13 10.77
CA THR A 185 -28.47 -1.94 9.60
C THR A 185 -29.79 -2.71 9.78
N GLY A 186 -30.52 -2.45 10.87
CA GLY A 186 -31.83 -3.02 11.11
C GLY A 186 -31.83 -4.48 11.55
N ILE A 187 -30.67 -5.02 11.98
CA ILE A 187 -30.59 -6.32 12.67
C ILE A 187 -31.28 -6.21 14.03
N PHE A 188 -31.04 -5.14 14.76
CA PHE A 188 -31.74 -4.81 15.98
C PHE A 188 -32.97 -3.96 15.64
N GLN A 189 -34.12 -4.37 16.19
CA GLN A 189 -35.41 -3.70 15.97
C GLN A 189 -36.10 -3.40 17.31
N PRO A 190 -36.68 -2.19 17.46
CA PRO A 190 -36.69 -1.05 16.53
C PRO A 190 -35.32 -0.38 16.44
N ALA A 191 -35.10 0.43 15.40
CA ALA A 191 -33.89 1.23 15.27
C ALA A 191 -33.66 2.08 16.53
N GLY A 192 -32.40 2.15 17.01
CA GLY A 192 -32.06 2.84 18.26
C GLY A 192 -32.23 2.02 19.53
N SER A 193 -32.55 0.72 19.41
CA SER A 193 -32.82 -0.15 20.57
C SER A 193 -31.58 -0.43 21.42
N PHE A 194 -30.41 -0.62 20.80
CA PHE A 194 -29.17 -0.85 21.53
C PHE A 194 -28.72 0.40 22.30
N ARG A 195 -28.77 1.55 21.65
CA ARG A 195 -28.47 2.84 22.28
C ARG A 195 -29.46 3.14 23.43
N ALA A 196 -30.76 2.98 23.18
CA ALA A 196 -31.78 3.19 24.20
C ALA A 196 -31.57 2.27 25.41
N TRP A 197 -31.28 0.99 25.15
CA TRP A 197 -30.97 0.05 26.20
C TRP A 197 -29.72 0.46 27.02
N LEU A 198 -28.63 0.91 26.36
CA LEU A 198 -27.44 1.41 27.04
C LEU A 198 -27.75 2.64 27.91
N GLU A 199 -28.53 3.59 27.39
CA GLU A 199 -28.89 4.83 28.12
C GLU A 199 -29.78 4.52 29.33
N GLU A 200 -30.74 3.60 29.23
CA GLU A 200 -31.75 3.29 30.23
C GLU A 200 -31.31 2.24 31.27
N CYS A 201 -30.50 1.24 30.85
CA CYS A 201 -30.14 0.10 31.68
C CYS A 201 -28.76 0.23 32.34
N THR A 202 -28.01 1.31 32.07
CA THR A 202 -26.69 1.53 32.67
C THR A 202 -26.61 2.86 33.43
N GLY A 203 -25.94 2.83 34.61
CA GLY A 203 -25.74 4.03 35.41
C GLY A 203 -24.81 5.04 34.74
N PRO A 204 -25.00 6.36 35.00
CA PRO A 204 -24.16 7.41 34.42
C PRO A 204 -22.67 7.31 34.77
N ASP A 205 -22.34 6.63 35.88
CA ASP A 205 -20.96 6.37 36.30
C ASP A 205 -20.29 5.23 35.55
N GLY A 206 -21.07 4.46 34.76
CA GLY A 206 -20.59 3.34 33.95
C GLY A 206 -20.20 2.09 34.73
N ALA A 207 -20.33 2.07 36.07
CA ALA A 207 -19.83 0.97 36.91
C ALA A 207 -20.51 -0.38 36.63
N ASP A 208 -21.74 -0.39 36.16
CA ASP A 208 -22.56 -1.57 35.82
C ASP A 208 -22.48 -1.97 34.37
N LEU A 209 -21.93 -1.10 33.48
CA LEU A 209 -21.93 -1.27 32.02
C LEU A 209 -21.29 -2.60 31.59
N GLY A 210 -20.18 -3.01 32.21
CA GLY A 210 -19.50 -4.26 31.87
C GLY A 210 -20.36 -5.49 32.14
N ALA A 211 -21.09 -5.52 33.25
CA ALA A 211 -22.01 -6.61 33.58
C ALA A 211 -23.23 -6.64 32.67
N GLN A 212 -23.76 -5.48 32.35
CA GLN A 212 -24.89 -5.34 31.41
C GLN A 212 -24.51 -5.82 30.00
N LEU A 213 -23.33 -5.42 29.51
CA LEU A 213 -22.81 -5.90 28.22
C LEU A 213 -22.58 -7.42 28.19
N ALA A 214 -22.08 -8.00 29.27
CA ALA A 214 -21.92 -9.45 29.38
C ALA A 214 -23.26 -10.19 29.26
N GLN A 215 -24.30 -9.67 29.94
CA GLN A 215 -25.67 -10.20 29.84
C GLN A 215 -26.24 -10.02 28.42
N PHE A 216 -26.06 -8.88 27.81
CA PHE A 216 -26.49 -8.59 26.43
C PHE A 216 -25.83 -9.55 25.44
N PHE A 217 -24.54 -9.78 25.49
CA PHE A 217 -23.84 -10.74 24.62
C PHE A 217 -24.32 -12.16 24.85
N GLN A 218 -24.66 -12.54 26.10
CA GLN A 218 -25.24 -13.85 26.38
C GLN A 218 -26.63 -14.00 25.76
N VAL A 219 -27.44 -12.94 25.70
CA VAL A 219 -28.74 -12.95 25.01
C VAL A 219 -28.55 -13.16 23.51
N LEU A 220 -27.62 -12.45 22.89
CA LEU A 220 -27.30 -12.62 21.46
C LEU A 220 -26.79 -14.04 21.12
N ASN A 221 -26.16 -14.71 22.09
CA ASN A 221 -25.66 -16.08 21.96
C ASN A 221 -26.72 -17.16 22.26
N THR A 222 -27.90 -16.79 22.78
CA THR A 222 -28.90 -17.75 23.22
C THR A 222 -30.12 -17.73 22.31
N PRO A 223 -30.46 -18.87 21.64
CA PRO A 223 -31.70 -18.99 20.87
C PRO A 223 -32.92 -18.58 21.70
N GLU A 224 -33.86 -17.87 21.08
CA GLU A 224 -35.02 -17.29 21.76
C GLU A 224 -35.80 -18.32 22.59
N ASN A 225 -35.98 -19.55 22.05
CA ASN A 225 -36.66 -20.65 22.72
C ASN A 225 -35.91 -21.27 23.92
N LYS A 226 -34.65 -20.86 24.15
CA LYS A 226 -33.79 -21.30 25.27
C LYS A 226 -33.56 -20.20 26.31
N ARG A 227 -34.13 -19.02 26.11
CA ARG A 227 -33.96 -17.88 27.01
C ARG A 227 -34.79 -18.06 28.27
N SER A 228 -34.33 -17.50 29.38
CA SER A 228 -35.07 -17.48 30.63
C SER A 228 -36.35 -16.64 30.49
N PRO A 229 -37.51 -17.14 30.96
CA PRO A 229 -38.76 -16.38 30.96
C PRO A 229 -38.70 -15.14 31.90
N ASN A 230 -37.72 -15.05 32.76
CA ASN A 230 -37.52 -13.91 33.68
C ASN A 230 -36.55 -12.84 33.08
N LEU A 231 -36.18 -12.96 31.83
CA LEU A 231 -35.36 -11.96 31.15
C LEU A 231 -36.17 -10.67 30.96
N VAL A 232 -35.54 -9.51 31.19
CA VAL A 232 -36.15 -8.19 30.97
C VAL A 232 -36.59 -8.07 29.50
N ASP A 233 -37.80 -7.56 29.27
CA ASP A 233 -38.41 -7.48 27.93
C ASP A 233 -37.50 -6.78 26.91
N GLN A 234 -36.82 -5.71 27.29
CA GLN A 234 -35.87 -5.00 26.44
C GLN A 234 -34.72 -5.89 25.94
N LEU A 235 -34.16 -6.74 26.81
CA LEU A 235 -33.13 -7.69 26.44
C LEU A 235 -33.68 -8.87 25.63
N ALA A 236 -34.90 -9.32 25.98
CA ALA A 236 -35.57 -10.42 25.28
C ALA A 236 -35.89 -10.08 23.82
N ALA A 237 -36.06 -8.79 23.50
CA ALA A 237 -36.37 -8.30 22.16
C ALA A 237 -35.19 -8.41 21.18
N PHE A 238 -33.94 -8.48 21.65
CA PHE A 238 -32.79 -8.62 20.74
C PHE A 238 -32.75 -10.00 20.08
N PRO A 239 -32.41 -10.09 18.80
CA PRO A 239 -32.41 -11.37 18.05
C PRO A 239 -31.28 -12.30 18.50
N TYR A 240 -31.45 -13.58 18.23
CA TYR A 240 -30.34 -14.55 18.34
C TYR A 240 -29.42 -14.39 17.15
N VAL A 241 -28.12 -14.16 17.43
CA VAL A 241 -27.07 -14.09 16.42
C VAL A 241 -26.29 -15.41 16.43
N ASN A 242 -26.52 -16.25 15.43
CA ASN A 242 -25.77 -17.50 15.28
C ASN A 242 -24.32 -17.20 14.88
N GLY A 243 -23.36 -17.85 15.51
CA GLY A 243 -21.93 -17.72 15.17
C GLY A 243 -21.02 -17.73 16.39
N LYS A 244 -19.75 -17.98 16.17
CA LYS A 244 -18.76 -18.10 17.26
C LYS A 244 -18.45 -16.78 17.99
N LEU A 245 -18.89 -15.65 17.44
CA LEU A 245 -18.55 -14.32 17.96
C LEU A 245 -18.91 -14.14 19.46
N PHE A 246 -20.03 -14.69 19.88
CA PHE A 246 -20.56 -14.53 21.25
C PHE A 246 -20.40 -15.79 22.13
N GLU A 247 -19.81 -16.89 21.62
CA GLU A 247 -19.68 -18.16 22.38
C GLU A 247 -18.75 -18.05 23.58
N GLU A 248 -17.63 -17.34 23.44
CA GLU A 248 -16.64 -17.21 24.50
C GLU A 248 -17.13 -16.36 25.65
N THR A 249 -16.91 -16.81 26.88
CA THR A 249 -17.17 -16.00 28.09
C THR A 249 -15.95 -15.14 28.41
N LEU A 250 -16.09 -13.81 28.30
CA LEU A 250 -15.02 -12.88 28.59
C LEU A 250 -15.01 -12.46 30.06
N PRO A 251 -13.85 -12.11 30.62
CA PRO A 251 -13.78 -11.35 31.87
C PRO A 251 -14.60 -10.08 31.77
N ILE A 252 -15.31 -9.71 32.83
CA ILE A 252 -16.13 -8.49 32.85
C ILE A 252 -15.20 -7.26 32.87
N ALA A 253 -15.33 -6.39 31.88
CA ALA A 253 -14.58 -5.14 31.82
C ALA A 253 -15.13 -4.14 32.83
N ALA A 254 -14.25 -3.46 33.56
CA ALA A 254 -14.62 -2.36 34.45
C ALA A 254 -14.67 -1.07 33.63
N PHE A 255 -15.86 -0.48 33.52
CA PHE A 255 -16.09 0.79 32.86
C PHE A 255 -16.19 1.94 33.86
N ASP A 256 -15.93 3.14 33.41
CA ASP A 256 -16.18 4.40 34.10
C ASP A 256 -17.11 5.29 33.28
N ALA A 257 -17.49 6.45 33.82
CA ALA A 257 -18.35 7.42 33.15
C ALA A 257 -17.78 7.85 31.78
N THR A 258 -16.45 8.01 31.69
CA THR A 258 -15.82 8.49 30.44
C THR A 258 -15.79 7.41 29.34
N MET A 259 -15.68 6.13 29.73
CA MET A 259 -15.76 4.99 28.81
C MET A 259 -17.20 4.78 28.32
N ARG A 260 -18.18 4.93 29.23
CA ARG A 260 -19.61 4.89 28.88
C ARG A 260 -19.97 5.98 27.85
N GLU A 261 -19.54 7.22 28.07
CA GLU A 261 -19.76 8.31 27.12
C GLU A 261 -19.06 8.02 25.78
N ALA A 262 -17.83 7.46 25.78
CA ALA A 262 -17.15 7.11 24.56
C ALA A 262 -17.91 6.04 23.75
N LEU A 263 -18.57 5.07 24.41
CA LEU A 263 -19.42 4.09 23.73
C LEU A 263 -20.69 4.74 23.17
N LEU A 264 -21.34 5.62 23.91
CA LEU A 264 -22.50 6.37 23.46
C LEU A 264 -22.16 7.30 22.27
N ASP A 265 -20.95 7.89 22.26
CA ASP A 265 -20.44 8.64 21.10
C ASP A 265 -20.30 7.74 19.86
N CYS A 266 -19.90 6.47 20.03
CA CYS A 266 -19.88 5.51 18.93
C CYS A 266 -21.31 5.22 18.42
N CYS A 267 -22.32 5.09 19.31
CA CYS A 267 -23.72 4.90 18.92
C CYS A 267 -24.32 6.12 18.18
N ALA A 268 -23.69 7.28 18.23
CA ALA A 268 -24.14 8.46 17.51
C ALA A 268 -23.70 8.55 16.05
N LEU A 269 -22.91 7.58 15.57
CA LEU A 269 -22.52 7.46 14.16
C LEU A 269 -23.54 6.60 13.41
N ASP A 270 -23.67 6.82 12.11
CA ASP A 270 -24.44 5.96 11.22
C ASP A 270 -23.53 4.83 10.68
N TRP A 271 -23.58 3.68 11.34
CA TRP A 271 -22.76 2.51 10.94
C TRP A 271 -23.28 1.82 9.67
N ALA A 272 -24.50 2.09 9.22
CA ALA A 272 -25.02 1.53 7.98
C ALA A 272 -24.26 2.02 6.73
N VAL A 273 -23.70 3.23 6.78
CA VAL A 273 -22.91 3.83 5.68
C VAL A 273 -21.41 3.59 5.82
N ILE A 274 -20.95 3.11 6.98
CA ILE A 274 -19.54 2.82 7.23
C ILE A 274 -19.17 1.50 6.55
N SER A 275 -18.11 1.51 5.75
CA SER A 275 -17.59 0.28 5.14
C SER A 275 -17.00 -0.66 6.20
N PRO A 276 -17.39 -1.95 6.27
CA PRO A 276 -16.74 -2.92 7.16
C PRO A 276 -15.23 -3.07 6.95
N ALA A 277 -14.71 -2.66 5.80
CA ALA A 277 -13.26 -2.63 5.54
C ALA A 277 -12.48 -1.68 6.48
N ILE A 278 -13.17 -0.73 7.17
CA ILE A 278 -12.53 0.15 8.15
C ILE A 278 -12.00 -0.59 9.38
N PHE A 279 -12.51 -1.80 9.65
CA PHE A 279 -12.03 -2.59 10.78
C PHE A 279 -10.52 -2.86 10.72
N GLY A 280 -9.98 -2.98 9.51
CA GLY A 280 -8.54 -3.07 9.30
C GLY A 280 -7.77 -1.81 9.74
N ALA A 281 -8.29 -0.62 9.44
CA ALA A 281 -7.70 0.65 9.87
C ALA A 281 -7.77 0.80 11.40
N LEU A 282 -8.89 0.41 11.99
CA LEU A 282 -9.11 0.43 13.42
C LEU A 282 -8.15 -0.52 14.14
N PHE A 283 -8.00 -1.75 13.65
CA PHE A 283 -7.05 -2.72 14.15
C PHE A 283 -5.61 -2.19 14.10
N GLN A 284 -5.22 -1.60 12.98
CA GLN A 284 -3.87 -1.03 12.83
C GLN A 284 -3.62 0.12 13.82
N SER A 285 -4.63 0.92 14.16
CA SER A 285 -4.51 2.00 15.14
C SER A 285 -4.31 1.50 16.57
N ILE A 286 -4.81 0.29 16.85
CA ILE A 286 -4.75 -0.38 18.15
C ILE A 286 -3.41 -1.10 18.36
N MET A 287 -2.79 -1.59 17.27
CA MET A 287 -1.51 -2.29 17.34
C MET A 287 -0.37 -1.39 17.81
N ASP A 288 0.49 -1.92 18.68
CA ASP A 288 1.78 -1.32 19.02
C ASP A 288 2.65 -1.17 17.76
N ASP A 289 3.34 -0.03 17.62
CA ASP A 289 4.21 0.30 16.50
C ASP A 289 5.28 -0.76 16.21
N LYS A 290 5.77 -1.45 17.25
CA LYS A 290 6.77 -2.51 17.12
C LYS A 290 6.16 -3.81 16.61
N ALA A 291 4.99 -4.20 17.12
CA ALA A 291 4.24 -5.35 16.64
C ALA A 291 3.82 -5.16 15.18
N ARG A 292 3.30 -3.98 14.83
CA ARG A 292 2.92 -3.61 13.47
C ARG A 292 4.07 -3.74 12.47
N ARG A 293 5.29 -3.25 12.82
CA ARG A 293 6.48 -3.38 11.96
C ARG A 293 6.92 -4.84 11.81
N ASN A 294 6.90 -5.61 12.90
CA ASN A 294 7.33 -7.00 12.88
C ASN A 294 6.41 -7.89 12.04
N LEU A 295 5.11 -7.62 12.08
CA LEU A 295 4.11 -8.36 11.30
C LEU A 295 4.00 -7.86 9.86
N GLY A 296 4.56 -6.68 9.52
CA GLY A 296 4.38 -6.06 8.21
C GLY A 296 2.91 -5.69 7.94
N ALA A 297 2.10 -5.57 9.00
CA ALA A 297 0.67 -5.30 8.91
C ALA A 297 0.44 -3.84 8.50
N HIS A 298 -0.01 -3.64 7.26
CA HIS A 298 -0.35 -2.34 6.71
C HIS A 298 -1.80 -2.35 6.22
N TYR A 299 -2.61 -1.44 6.74
CA TYR A 299 -3.95 -1.22 6.22
C TYR A 299 -3.89 -0.88 4.73
N THR A 300 -4.75 -1.49 3.95
CA THR A 300 -4.85 -1.24 2.52
C THR A 300 -6.11 -0.43 2.25
N SER A 301 -5.96 0.78 1.70
CA SER A 301 -7.08 1.63 1.31
C SER A 301 -7.91 0.98 0.20
N GLU A 302 -9.19 1.31 0.14
CA GLU A 302 -10.11 0.81 -0.89
C GLU A 302 -9.62 1.09 -2.31
N GLU A 303 -9.09 2.30 -2.55
CA GLU A 303 -8.50 2.68 -3.84
C GLU A 303 -7.38 1.73 -4.28
N ASN A 304 -6.49 1.36 -3.36
CA ASN A 304 -5.40 0.44 -3.64
C ASN A 304 -5.88 -1.01 -3.83
N ILE A 305 -6.94 -1.43 -3.12
CA ILE A 305 -7.58 -2.73 -3.35
C ILE A 305 -8.17 -2.78 -4.77
N LEU A 306 -8.86 -1.72 -5.19
CA LEU A 306 -9.44 -1.62 -6.52
C LEU A 306 -8.38 -1.64 -7.64
N LYS A 307 -7.19 -1.06 -7.43
CA LYS A 307 -6.05 -1.17 -8.37
C LYS A 307 -5.65 -2.63 -8.63
N LEU A 308 -5.84 -3.53 -7.65
CA LEU A 308 -5.54 -4.95 -7.79
C LEU A 308 -6.71 -5.75 -8.38
N ILE A 309 -7.93 -5.60 -7.82
CA ILE A 309 -9.04 -6.48 -8.18
C ILE A 309 -9.68 -6.13 -9.53
N LYS A 310 -9.64 -4.85 -9.97
CA LYS A 310 -10.14 -4.45 -11.27
C LYS A 310 -9.48 -5.23 -12.42
N PRO A 311 -8.14 -5.14 -12.62
CA PRO A 311 -7.50 -5.87 -13.70
C PRO A 311 -7.42 -7.38 -13.48
N LEU A 312 -7.55 -7.86 -12.23
CA LEU A 312 -7.50 -9.29 -11.95
C LEU A 312 -8.76 -10.02 -12.43
N PHE A 313 -9.95 -9.48 -12.15
CA PHE A 313 -11.22 -10.13 -12.50
C PHE A 313 -12.39 -9.16 -12.75
N LEU A 314 -12.45 -8.02 -12.09
CA LEU A 314 -13.67 -7.20 -12.07
C LEU A 314 -13.95 -6.58 -13.45
N ASP A 315 -12.93 -6.08 -14.14
CA ASP A 315 -13.07 -5.50 -15.47
C ASP A 315 -13.49 -6.56 -16.49
N ASP A 316 -12.90 -7.75 -16.46
CA ASP A 316 -13.28 -8.88 -17.32
C ASP A 316 -14.75 -9.31 -17.11
N LEU A 317 -15.20 -9.36 -15.84
CA LEU A 317 -16.59 -9.70 -15.50
C LEU A 317 -17.56 -8.60 -15.95
N ARG A 318 -17.21 -7.33 -15.78
CA ARG A 318 -18.01 -6.21 -16.27
C ARG A 318 -18.08 -6.16 -17.79
N ASP A 319 -16.97 -6.40 -18.48
CA ASP A 319 -16.94 -6.51 -19.95
C ASP A 319 -17.80 -7.69 -20.44
N GLU A 320 -17.76 -8.82 -19.76
CA GLU A 320 -18.62 -9.98 -20.07
C GLU A 320 -20.10 -9.66 -19.87
N PHE A 321 -20.46 -9.01 -18.75
CA PHE A 321 -21.81 -8.54 -18.50
C PHE A 321 -22.30 -7.60 -19.61
N GLN A 322 -21.51 -6.60 -20.03
CA GLN A 322 -21.90 -5.68 -21.10
C GLN A 322 -22.15 -6.40 -22.45
N ARG A 323 -21.38 -7.47 -22.74
CA ARG A 323 -21.57 -8.28 -23.95
C ARG A 323 -22.83 -9.12 -23.93
N VAL A 324 -23.27 -9.59 -22.75
CA VAL A 324 -24.40 -10.52 -22.63
C VAL A 324 -25.70 -9.85 -22.20
N ARG A 325 -25.70 -8.61 -21.68
CA ARG A 325 -26.82 -7.94 -21.04
C ARG A 325 -28.12 -7.89 -21.88
N ASN A 326 -28.02 -7.89 -23.22
CA ASN A 326 -29.17 -7.85 -24.12
C ASN A 326 -29.70 -9.25 -24.49
N ASN A 327 -29.10 -10.33 -23.99
CA ASN A 327 -29.53 -11.69 -24.26
C ASN A 327 -29.84 -12.41 -22.93
N LYS A 328 -31.12 -12.62 -22.64
CA LYS A 328 -31.59 -13.20 -21.37
C LYS A 328 -30.95 -14.56 -21.04
N ASN A 329 -30.82 -15.47 -22.00
CA ASN A 329 -30.24 -16.79 -21.75
C ASN A 329 -28.75 -16.69 -21.39
N LYS A 330 -27.98 -15.89 -22.15
CA LYS A 330 -26.56 -15.66 -21.87
C LYS A 330 -26.35 -14.93 -20.56
N LEU A 331 -27.24 -13.97 -20.23
CA LEU A 331 -27.20 -13.24 -18.97
C LEU A 331 -27.44 -14.16 -17.76
N PHE A 332 -28.38 -15.09 -17.91
CA PHE A 332 -28.67 -16.09 -16.87
C PHE A 332 -27.48 -17.06 -16.66
N GLU A 333 -26.86 -17.53 -17.75
CA GLU A 333 -25.64 -18.36 -17.66
C GLU A 333 -24.46 -17.59 -17.05
N PHE A 334 -24.32 -16.31 -17.38
CA PHE A 334 -23.32 -15.45 -16.76
C PHE A 334 -23.57 -15.25 -15.25
N HIS A 335 -24.84 -15.02 -14.86
CA HIS A 335 -25.22 -14.92 -13.46
C HIS A 335 -24.89 -16.20 -12.68
N LYS A 336 -25.23 -17.37 -13.22
CA LYS A 336 -24.85 -18.66 -12.63
C LYS A 336 -23.35 -18.86 -12.53
N LYS A 337 -22.58 -18.38 -13.52
CA LYS A 337 -21.12 -18.43 -13.49
C LYS A 337 -20.56 -17.75 -12.24
N LEU A 338 -21.14 -16.62 -11.78
CA LEU A 338 -20.66 -15.93 -10.59
C LEU A 338 -20.64 -16.83 -9.35
N ARG A 339 -21.61 -17.77 -9.22
CA ARG A 339 -21.66 -18.75 -8.11
C ARG A 339 -20.48 -19.71 -8.09
N THR A 340 -19.86 -19.97 -9.25
CA THR A 340 -18.75 -20.92 -9.36
C THR A 340 -17.38 -20.32 -9.05
N LEU A 341 -17.31 -19.00 -8.94
CA LEU A 341 -16.05 -18.31 -8.67
C LEU A 341 -15.66 -18.43 -7.19
N THR A 342 -14.38 -18.52 -6.93
CA THR A 342 -13.80 -18.53 -5.57
C THR A 342 -12.70 -17.51 -5.45
N PHE A 343 -12.57 -16.92 -4.27
CA PHE A 343 -11.69 -15.79 -3.96
C PHE A 343 -10.86 -16.12 -2.73
N PHE A 344 -9.54 -16.13 -2.87
CA PHE A 344 -8.65 -16.57 -1.81
C PHE A 344 -7.56 -15.52 -1.52
N ASP A 345 -7.47 -15.11 -0.25
CA ASP A 345 -6.42 -14.24 0.26
C ASP A 345 -5.58 -14.98 1.32
N PRO A 346 -4.35 -15.40 0.99
CA PRO A 346 -3.48 -16.15 1.90
C PRO A 346 -2.72 -15.27 2.93
N ALA A 347 -3.09 -14.01 3.08
CA ALA A 347 -2.60 -13.08 4.10
C ALA A 347 -3.67 -12.02 4.36
N CYS A 348 -4.89 -12.47 4.72
CA CYS A 348 -6.08 -11.64 4.59
C CYS A 348 -6.18 -10.54 5.65
N GLY A 349 -5.43 -10.58 6.75
CA GLY A 349 -5.58 -9.61 7.82
C GLY A 349 -7.02 -9.56 8.31
N CYS A 350 -7.56 -8.37 8.42
CA CYS A 350 -8.97 -8.13 8.75
C CYS A 350 -9.94 -8.32 7.56
N GLY A 351 -9.50 -8.93 6.46
CA GLY A 351 -10.33 -9.30 5.31
C GLY A 351 -10.62 -8.18 4.31
N ASN A 352 -9.93 -7.06 4.33
CA ASN A 352 -10.26 -5.89 3.51
C ASN A 352 -10.37 -6.20 2.02
N PHE A 353 -9.43 -6.97 1.46
CA PHE A 353 -9.47 -7.39 0.06
C PHE A 353 -10.71 -8.23 -0.25
N LEU A 354 -11.04 -9.18 0.63
CA LEU A 354 -12.19 -10.06 0.48
C LEU A 354 -13.51 -9.27 0.58
N VAL A 355 -13.62 -8.36 1.56
CA VAL A 355 -14.80 -7.52 1.80
C VAL A 355 -15.10 -6.60 0.60
N ILE A 356 -14.07 -5.91 0.09
CA ILE A 356 -14.24 -5.03 -1.07
C ILE A 356 -14.52 -5.84 -2.34
N ALA A 357 -13.85 -6.97 -2.55
CA ALA A 357 -14.13 -7.86 -3.66
C ALA A 357 -15.59 -8.37 -3.61
N TYR A 358 -16.06 -8.79 -2.43
CA TYR A 358 -17.43 -9.20 -2.23
C TYR A 358 -18.42 -8.08 -2.57
N ARG A 359 -18.21 -6.87 -2.06
CA ARG A 359 -19.06 -5.71 -2.35
C ARG A 359 -19.16 -5.42 -3.85
N GLU A 360 -18.02 -5.35 -4.55
CA GLU A 360 -18.00 -5.04 -5.99
C GLU A 360 -18.72 -6.11 -6.83
N LEU A 361 -18.58 -7.37 -6.44
CA LEU A 361 -19.31 -8.47 -7.08
C LEU A 361 -20.82 -8.40 -6.83
N ARG A 362 -21.24 -8.10 -5.60
CA ARG A 362 -22.66 -7.92 -5.24
C ARG A 362 -23.26 -6.70 -5.96
N LEU A 363 -22.48 -5.62 -6.18
CA LEU A 363 -22.92 -4.50 -7.00
C LEU A 363 -23.12 -4.89 -8.47
N LEU A 364 -22.23 -5.70 -9.02
CA LEU A 364 -22.40 -6.27 -10.37
C LEU A 364 -23.64 -7.18 -10.43
N GLU A 365 -23.86 -8.02 -9.44
CA GLU A 365 -25.04 -8.88 -9.35
C GLU A 365 -26.34 -8.06 -9.30
N LEU A 366 -26.34 -6.95 -8.55
CA LEU A 366 -27.46 -6.02 -8.50
C LEU A 366 -27.78 -5.41 -9.88
N GLU A 367 -26.75 -5.06 -10.67
CA GLU A 367 -26.92 -4.59 -12.05
C GLU A 367 -27.51 -5.68 -12.96
N ILE A 368 -27.11 -6.94 -12.77
CA ILE A 368 -27.68 -8.09 -13.48
C ILE A 368 -29.16 -8.24 -13.15
N LEU A 369 -29.52 -8.23 -11.86
CA LEU A 369 -30.90 -8.34 -11.41
C LEU A 369 -31.78 -7.20 -11.95
N ARG A 370 -31.30 -5.96 -11.94
CA ARG A 370 -31.97 -4.81 -12.58
C ARG A 370 -32.25 -5.08 -14.05
N THR A 371 -31.25 -5.63 -14.76
CA THR A 371 -31.38 -5.92 -16.20
C THR A 371 -32.38 -7.04 -16.48
N VAL A 372 -32.37 -8.10 -15.68
CA VAL A 372 -33.31 -9.24 -15.82
C VAL A 372 -34.74 -8.80 -15.59
N HIS A 373 -34.97 -7.90 -14.61
CA HIS A 373 -36.29 -7.53 -14.13
C HIS A 373 -36.80 -6.16 -14.64
N SER A 374 -36.14 -5.57 -15.65
CA SER A 374 -36.52 -4.27 -16.23
C SER A 374 -37.84 -4.27 -17.03
N GLY A 375 -38.55 -5.42 -17.18
CA GLY A 375 -39.77 -5.54 -17.97
C GLY A 375 -41.04 -5.26 -17.17
N PRO A 376 -42.10 -4.62 -17.79
CA PRO A 376 -43.38 -4.39 -17.14
C PRO A 376 -44.03 -5.73 -16.81
N GLY A 377 -44.34 -5.95 -15.51
CA GLY A 377 -45.04 -7.17 -15.02
C GLY A 377 -44.15 -8.26 -14.42
N SER A 378 -42.84 -8.08 -14.33
CA SER A 378 -41.97 -9.00 -13.58
C SER A 378 -42.22 -8.85 -12.09
N ARG A 379 -42.97 -9.77 -11.48
CA ARG A 379 -43.13 -9.86 -10.02
C ARG A 379 -42.10 -10.84 -9.50
N PHE A 380 -41.30 -10.41 -8.52
CA PHE A 380 -40.47 -11.31 -7.73
C PHE A 380 -41.34 -12.26 -6.94
N LEU A 381 -41.11 -13.56 -7.07
CA LEU A 381 -41.67 -14.54 -6.17
C LEU A 381 -40.78 -14.76 -4.94
N ASP A 382 -39.47 -14.73 -5.11
CA ASP A 382 -38.50 -14.89 -4.02
C ASP A 382 -37.10 -14.47 -4.48
N ILE A 383 -36.64 -13.27 -4.07
CA ILE A 383 -35.30 -12.76 -4.43
C ILE A 383 -34.16 -13.58 -3.80
N HIS A 384 -34.46 -14.34 -2.73
CA HIS A 384 -33.46 -15.20 -2.10
C HIS A 384 -32.92 -16.29 -3.01
N GLN A 385 -33.75 -16.81 -3.89
CA GLN A 385 -33.39 -17.88 -4.85
C GLN A 385 -32.66 -17.33 -6.07
N GLU A 386 -32.74 -16.02 -6.29
CA GLU A 386 -32.10 -15.36 -7.45
C GLU A 386 -30.64 -14.98 -7.16
N LEU A 387 -30.26 -14.71 -5.89
CA LEU A 387 -28.90 -14.33 -5.53
C LEU A 387 -27.94 -15.53 -5.67
N GLN A 388 -26.90 -15.35 -6.45
CA GLN A 388 -25.87 -16.37 -6.72
C GLN A 388 -24.62 -16.20 -5.87
N LEU A 389 -24.30 -14.95 -5.49
CA LEU A 389 -23.10 -14.65 -4.71
C LEU A 389 -23.34 -14.83 -3.21
N ASP A 390 -22.41 -15.48 -2.54
CA ASP A 390 -22.44 -15.76 -1.11
C ASP A 390 -21.03 -15.69 -0.51
N VAL A 391 -20.94 -15.40 0.80
CA VAL A 391 -19.67 -15.31 1.53
C VAL A 391 -18.90 -16.64 1.61
N ASP A 392 -19.55 -17.78 1.37
CA ASP A 392 -18.93 -19.11 1.32
C ASP A 392 -17.97 -19.31 0.13
N GLN A 393 -17.94 -18.37 -0.81
CA GLN A 393 -16.99 -18.34 -1.94
C GLN A 393 -15.65 -17.68 -1.56
N PHE A 394 -15.53 -17.13 -0.33
CA PHE A 394 -14.41 -16.33 0.13
C PHE A 394 -13.57 -17.10 1.16
N TYR A 395 -12.28 -17.20 0.86
CA TYR A 395 -11.31 -17.98 1.62
C TYR A 395 -10.17 -17.06 2.07
N GLY A 396 -9.66 -17.27 3.29
CA GLY A 396 -8.54 -16.51 3.82
C GLY A 396 -7.67 -17.32 4.76
N ILE A 397 -6.40 -16.97 4.84
CA ILE A 397 -5.48 -17.42 5.88
C ILE A 397 -4.96 -16.18 6.59
N GLU A 398 -5.01 -16.20 7.93
CA GLU A 398 -4.45 -15.16 8.77
C GLU A 398 -3.73 -15.80 9.96
N ILE A 399 -2.54 -15.29 10.31
CA ILE A 399 -1.73 -15.86 11.38
C ILE A 399 -2.26 -15.49 12.76
N GLU A 400 -2.78 -14.28 12.89
CA GLU A 400 -3.30 -13.75 14.14
C GLU A 400 -4.80 -14.06 14.28
N GLU A 401 -5.20 -14.48 15.46
CA GLU A 401 -6.58 -14.88 15.75
C GLU A 401 -7.57 -13.73 15.60
N PHE A 402 -7.25 -12.57 16.17
CA PHE A 402 -8.14 -11.42 16.19
C PHE A 402 -8.45 -10.84 14.80
N PRO A 403 -7.47 -10.56 13.92
CA PRO A 403 -7.76 -10.18 12.54
C PRO A 403 -8.58 -11.24 11.77
N ALA A 404 -8.35 -12.53 12.01
CA ALA A 404 -9.12 -13.59 11.39
C ALA A 404 -10.61 -13.54 11.79
N GLN A 405 -10.90 -13.30 13.07
CA GLN A 405 -12.28 -13.10 13.56
C GLN A 405 -12.92 -11.86 12.98
N ILE A 406 -12.18 -10.73 12.90
CA ILE A 406 -12.65 -9.50 12.25
C ILE A 406 -13.02 -9.77 10.79
N ALA A 407 -12.16 -10.47 10.04
CA ALA A 407 -12.40 -10.79 8.63
C ALA A 407 -13.72 -11.53 8.42
N GLN A 408 -14.05 -12.49 9.28
CA GLN A 408 -15.33 -13.20 9.24
C GLN A 408 -16.50 -12.26 9.49
N VAL A 409 -16.43 -11.46 10.54
CA VAL A 409 -17.50 -10.52 10.90
C VAL A 409 -17.69 -9.45 9.82
N ALA A 410 -16.59 -8.91 9.28
CA ALA A 410 -16.64 -7.89 8.23
C ALA A 410 -17.29 -8.40 6.94
N LEU A 411 -17.04 -9.64 6.55
CA LEU A 411 -17.70 -10.27 5.40
C LEU A 411 -19.19 -10.48 5.64
N TRP A 412 -19.61 -10.92 6.83
CA TRP A 412 -21.03 -11.04 7.18
C TRP A 412 -21.75 -9.69 7.18
N LEU A 413 -21.12 -8.65 7.74
CA LEU A 413 -21.72 -7.31 7.77
C LEU A 413 -21.83 -6.73 6.36
N MET A 414 -20.84 -6.98 5.49
CA MET A 414 -20.91 -6.58 4.09
C MET A 414 -22.02 -7.33 3.35
N ASP A 415 -22.19 -8.64 3.57
CA ASP A 415 -23.31 -9.39 3.00
C ASP A 415 -24.64 -8.80 3.45
N HIS A 416 -24.79 -8.51 4.75
CA HIS A 416 -25.99 -7.90 5.28
C HIS A 416 -26.27 -6.53 4.66
N GLN A 417 -25.28 -5.62 4.59
CA GLN A 417 -25.43 -4.32 3.93
C GLN A 417 -25.88 -4.47 2.48
N MET A 418 -25.31 -5.40 1.73
CA MET A 418 -25.69 -5.65 0.34
C MET A 418 -27.10 -6.25 0.23
N ASN A 419 -27.53 -7.07 1.19
CA ASN A 419 -28.88 -7.60 1.26
C ASN A 419 -29.92 -6.53 1.58
N VAL A 420 -29.60 -5.60 2.50
CA VAL A 420 -30.44 -4.41 2.77
C VAL A 420 -30.61 -3.59 1.49
N ARG A 421 -29.54 -3.36 0.76
CA ARG A 421 -29.59 -2.61 -0.50
C ARG A 421 -30.45 -3.29 -1.57
N VAL A 422 -30.37 -4.62 -1.69
CA VAL A 422 -31.27 -5.40 -2.57
C VAL A 422 -32.73 -5.25 -2.11
N SER A 423 -32.98 -5.30 -0.80
CA SER A 423 -34.33 -5.15 -0.22
C SER A 423 -34.91 -3.78 -0.51
N GLU A 424 -34.14 -2.73 -0.34
CA GLU A 424 -34.57 -1.34 -0.63
C GLU A 424 -34.93 -1.15 -2.10
N GLU A 425 -34.15 -1.75 -3.00
CA GLU A 425 -34.36 -1.59 -4.43
C GLU A 425 -35.57 -2.36 -4.97
N PHE A 426 -35.76 -3.58 -4.47
CA PHE A 426 -36.83 -4.46 -4.97
C PHE A 426 -38.07 -4.48 -4.07
N GLY A 427 -38.08 -3.73 -2.97
CA GLY A 427 -39.26 -3.54 -2.09
C GLY A 427 -39.62 -4.80 -1.29
N MET A 428 -38.67 -5.69 -1.04
CA MET A 428 -38.88 -6.92 -0.26
C MET A 428 -37.94 -6.94 0.94
N TYR A 429 -38.42 -7.31 2.13
CA TYR A 429 -37.58 -7.45 3.30
C TYR A 429 -36.72 -8.72 3.18
N PHE A 430 -35.45 -8.54 3.23
CA PHE A 430 -34.47 -9.61 3.10
C PHE A 430 -33.53 -9.62 4.31
N ALA A 431 -33.77 -10.52 5.27
CA ALA A 431 -32.86 -10.72 6.39
C ALA A 431 -32.30 -12.13 6.37
N ARG A 432 -30.98 -12.27 6.18
CA ARG A 432 -30.25 -13.53 6.43
C ARG A 432 -29.78 -13.58 7.90
N ILE A 433 -30.74 -13.70 8.83
CA ILE A 433 -30.41 -13.96 10.23
C ILE A 433 -31.23 -15.16 10.67
N PRO A 434 -30.67 -16.15 11.32
CA PRO A 434 -29.24 -16.32 11.71
C PRO A 434 -28.30 -16.49 10.52
N LEU A 435 -27.00 -16.15 10.72
CA LEU A 435 -25.94 -16.27 9.72
C LEU A 435 -25.73 -17.71 9.30
N THR A 436 -26.26 -18.10 8.14
CA THR A 436 -26.28 -19.51 7.67
C THR A 436 -25.04 -19.88 6.86
N SER A 437 -24.48 -18.93 6.14
CA SER A 437 -23.26 -19.11 5.34
C SER A 437 -22.06 -18.56 6.09
N THR A 438 -20.91 -19.24 5.99
CA THR A 438 -19.70 -18.87 6.72
C THR A 438 -18.55 -18.66 5.74
N PRO A 439 -17.87 -17.50 5.76
CA PRO A 439 -16.62 -17.35 5.03
C PRO A 439 -15.56 -18.29 5.60
N HIS A 440 -14.67 -18.78 4.72
CA HIS A 440 -13.64 -19.76 5.09
C HIS A 440 -12.33 -19.07 5.50
N ILE A 441 -12.32 -18.45 6.67
CA ILE A 441 -11.14 -17.81 7.21
C ILE A 441 -10.46 -18.75 8.20
N HIS A 442 -9.20 -19.12 7.92
CA HIS A 442 -8.40 -20.04 8.72
C HIS A 442 -7.31 -19.27 9.47
N GLN A 443 -7.29 -19.41 10.79
CA GLN A 443 -6.17 -18.92 11.59
C GLN A 443 -5.01 -19.90 11.44
N ALA A 444 -3.97 -19.51 10.70
CA ALA A 444 -2.79 -20.32 10.46
C ALA A 444 -1.65 -19.50 9.84
N ASN A 445 -0.42 -20.02 9.90
CA ASN A 445 0.69 -19.46 9.15
C ASN A 445 0.61 -19.92 7.68
N ALA A 446 0.36 -18.98 6.76
CA ALA A 446 0.20 -19.25 5.33
C ALA A 446 1.43 -19.92 4.68
N LEU A 447 2.63 -19.70 5.21
CA LEU A 447 3.86 -20.28 4.65
C LEU A 447 4.06 -21.75 5.02
N THR A 448 3.57 -22.17 6.18
CA THR A 448 3.66 -23.55 6.65
C THR A 448 2.40 -24.38 6.38
N THR A 449 1.27 -23.71 6.16
CA THR A 449 -0.01 -24.36 5.83
C THR A 449 -0.08 -24.74 4.36
N GLU A 450 -0.58 -25.94 4.07
CA GLU A 450 -0.88 -26.36 2.70
C GLU A 450 -2.17 -25.69 2.22
N TRP A 451 -2.08 -24.82 1.20
CA TRP A 451 -3.23 -24.02 0.73
C TRP A 451 -4.36 -24.87 0.15
N SER A 452 -4.03 -26.05 -0.39
CA SER A 452 -5.04 -27.00 -0.91
C SER A 452 -5.96 -27.57 0.17
N ASN A 453 -5.56 -27.49 1.46
CA ASN A 453 -6.42 -27.89 2.58
C ASN A 453 -7.47 -26.81 2.90
N VAL A 454 -7.19 -25.55 2.55
CA VAL A 454 -8.12 -24.42 2.73
C VAL A 454 -9.05 -24.32 1.52
N LEU A 455 -8.47 -24.31 0.32
CA LEU A 455 -9.19 -24.30 -0.96
C LEU A 455 -8.44 -25.22 -1.94
N PRO A 456 -9.06 -26.30 -2.42
CA PRO A 456 -8.46 -27.15 -3.44
C PRO A 456 -8.10 -26.34 -4.70
N ALA A 457 -6.87 -26.49 -5.22
CA ALA A 457 -6.36 -25.68 -6.34
C ALA A 457 -7.25 -25.73 -7.59
N GLN A 458 -7.92 -26.86 -7.83
CA GLN A 458 -8.84 -27.04 -8.97
C GLN A 458 -10.11 -26.18 -8.84
N ARG A 459 -10.46 -25.76 -7.64
CA ARG A 459 -11.62 -24.89 -7.35
C ARG A 459 -11.23 -23.43 -7.29
N ALA A 460 -9.94 -23.10 -7.18
CA ALA A 460 -9.46 -21.74 -7.03
C ALA A 460 -9.62 -20.96 -8.35
N SER A 461 -10.37 -19.87 -8.31
CA SER A 461 -10.49 -18.93 -9.44
C SER A 461 -9.46 -17.81 -9.35
N TYR A 462 -9.39 -17.16 -8.20
CA TYR A 462 -8.53 -16.00 -7.96
C TYR A 462 -7.83 -16.10 -6.61
N VAL A 463 -6.53 -15.82 -6.60
CA VAL A 463 -5.70 -15.68 -5.39
C VAL A 463 -5.11 -14.28 -5.36
N PHE A 464 -5.32 -13.54 -4.29
CA PHE A 464 -4.87 -12.16 -4.23
C PHE A 464 -4.69 -11.68 -2.79
N GLY A 465 -3.99 -10.59 -2.60
CA GLY A 465 -3.80 -10.01 -1.27
C GLY A 465 -2.61 -9.10 -1.19
N ASN A 466 -2.31 -8.68 0.04
CA ASN A 466 -1.18 -7.85 0.40
C ASN A 466 -0.31 -8.56 1.46
N PRO A 467 0.52 -9.53 1.05
CA PRO A 467 1.40 -10.25 1.98
C PRO A 467 2.37 -9.31 2.71
N PRO A 468 2.85 -9.68 3.92
CA PRO A 468 3.70 -8.81 4.74
C PRO A 468 5.03 -8.46 4.09
N PHE A 469 5.43 -7.17 4.19
CA PHE A 469 6.68 -6.63 3.67
C PHE A 469 7.75 -6.61 4.76
N VAL A 470 8.59 -7.63 4.81
CA VAL A 470 9.72 -7.68 5.74
C VAL A 470 11.00 -7.90 4.94
N GLY A 471 11.87 -6.90 4.92
CA GLY A 471 13.17 -6.98 4.29
C GLY A 471 14.05 -8.04 4.95
N LYS A 472 14.92 -8.70 4.20
CA LYS A 472 15.78 -9.77 4.69
C LYS A 472 16.49 -9.49 6.02
N LYS A 473 16.95 -8.26 6.24
CA LYS A 473 17.68 -7.87 7.46
C LYS A 473 16.80 -7.76 8.68
N GLU A 474 15.52 -7.44 8.47
CA GLU A 474 14.52 -7.18 9.48
C GLU A 474 13.75 -8.45 9.90
N GLN A 475 13.87 -9.55 9.14
CA GLN A 475 13.20 -10.81 9.43
C GLN A 475 13.62 -11.38 10.80
N SER A 476 12.67 -11.79 11.61
CA SER A 476 12.88 -12.52 12.86
C SER A 476 13.49 -13.91 12.62
N ALA A 477 13.90 -14.59 13.68
CA ALA A 477 14.38 -15.96 13.59
C ALA A 477 13.29 -16.93 13.11
N GLU A 478 12.06 -16.71 13.56
CA GLU A 478 10.88 -17.49 13.16
C GLU A 478 10.55 -17.28 11.69
N GLN A 479 10.47 -16.03 11.23
CA GLN A 479 10.25 -15.71 9.81
C GLN A 479 11.33 -16.30 8.90
N LYS A 480 12.59 -16.32 9.34
CA LYS A 480 13.66 -16.97 8.61
C LYS A 480 13.51 -18.50 8.56
N ALA A 481 12.99 -19.11 9.63
CA ALA A 481 12.70 -20.53 9.67
C ALA A 481 11.53 -20.89 8.72
N ASP A 482 10.46 -20.09 8.73
CA ASP A 482 9.28 -20.27 7.87
C ASP A 482 9.64 -20.30 6.38
N VAL A 483 10.51 -19.39 5.94
CA VAL A 483 10.90 -19.32 4.53
C VAL A 483 12.02 -20.28 4.16
N ALA A 484 12.75 -20.86 5.12
CA ALA A 484 13.92 -21.69 4.87
C ALA A 484 13.60 -22.92 4.00
N ALA A 485 12.48 -23.60 4.28
CA ALA A 485 12.04 -24.76 3.51
C ALA A 485 11.63 -24.39 2.08
N LEU A 486 10.87 -23.30 1.93
CA LEU A 486 10.41 -22.78 0.64
C LEU A 486 11.58 -22.29 -0.24
N PHE A 487 12.58 -21.68 0.39
CA PHE A 487 13.74 -21.13 -0.31
C PHE A 487 14.86 -22.14 -0.57
N ALA A 488 14.83 -23.31 0.09
CA ALA A 488 15.88 -24.33 -0.04
C ALA A 488 16.20 -24.75 -1.48
N PRO A 489 15.20 -24.96 -2.37
CA PRO A 489 15.47 -25.30 -3.77
C PRO A 489 16.01 -24.14 -4.60
N ILE A 490 15.97 -22.90 -4.12
CA ILE A 490 16.29 -21.69 -4.88
C ILE A 490 17.71 -21.23 -4.54
N LYS A 491 18.63 -21.38 -5.50
CA LYS A 491 20.01 -20.96 -5.33
C LYS A 491 20.11 -19.44 -5.17
N GLY A 492 20.75 -18.98 -4.11
CA GLY A 492 20.93 -17.56 -3.83
C GLY A 492 19.74 -16.89 -3.10
N SER A 493 18.75 -17.66 -2.68
CA SER A 493 17.52 -17.19 -1.99
C SER A 493 17.76 -16.31 -0.75
N GLY A 494 18.98 -16.37 -0.20
CA GLY A 494 19.36 -15.51 0.92
C GLY A 494 19.31 -13.99 0.66
N VAL A 495 18.95 -13.50 -0.51
CA VAL A 495 18.72 -12.08 -0.80
C VAL A 495 17.24 -11.70 -0.83
N LEU A 496 16.33 -12.69 -0.80
CA LEU A 496 14.90 -12.49 -0.97
C LEU A 496 14.26 -11.88 0.27
N ASP A 497 13.34 -10.96 0.05
CA ASP A 497 12.44 -10.43 1.07
C ASP A 497 11.34 -11.45 1.40
N TYR A 498 10.71 -11.28 2.56
CA TYR A 498 9.71 -12.21 3.08
C TYR A 498 8.53 -12.43 2.12
N VAL A 499 8.06 -11.37 1.46
CA VAL A 499 6.95 -11.40 0.50
C VAL A 499 7.19 -12.36 -0.68
N ALA A 500 8.45 -12.61 -1.04
CA ALA A 500 8.80 -13.54 -2.13
C ALA A 500 8.28 -14.96 -1.88
N ALA A 501 8.11 -15.36 -0.61
CA ALA A 501 7.61 -16.67 -0.23
C ALA A 501 6.17 -16.91 -0.71
N TRP A 502 5.32 -15.87 -0.74
CA TRP A 502 3.95 -15.97 -1.27
C TRP A 502 3.92 -16.21 -2.77
N TYR A 503 4.84 -15.60 -3.53
CA TYR A 503 4.97 -15.87 -4.97
C TYR A 503 5.36 -17.31 -5.25
N ILE A 504 6.28 -17.88 -4.46
CA ILE A 504 6.72 -19.26 -4.59
C ILE A 504 5.56 -20.21 -4.25
N LYS A 505 4.90 -20.01 -3.11
CA LYS A 505 3.74 -20.83 -2.73
C LYS A 505 2.59 -20.72 -3.72
N ALA A 506 2.31 -19.52 -4.21
CA ALA A 506 1.28 -19.33 -5.23
C ALA A 506 1.62 -20.08 -6.52
N ALA A 507 2.88 -19.98 -7.00
CA ALA A 507 3.31 -20.68 -8.21
C ALA A 507 3.21 -22.21 -8.07
N GLU A 508 3.52 -22.75 -6.89
CA GLU A 508 3.35 -24.18 -6.59
C GLU A 508 1.87 -24.57 -6.55
N TYR A 509 1.05 -23.76 -5.88
CA TYR A 509 -0.37 -24.00 -5.70
C TYR A 509 -1.16 -23.98 -7.01
N ILE A 510 -0.88 -23.01 -7.91
CA ILE A 510 -1.62 -22.83 -9.18
C ILE A 510 -1.08 -23.69 -10.33
N ARG A 511 -0.08 -24.53 -10.09
CA ARG A 511 0.54 -25.35 -11.14
C ARG A 511 -0.50 -26.18 -11.88
N GLY A 512 -0.54 -26.05 -13.21
CA GLY A 512 -1.48 -26.76 -14.09
C GLY A 512 -2.94 -26.31 -13.99
N SER A 513 -3.21 -25.19 -13.32
CA SER A 513 -4.55 -24.58 -13.26
C SER A 513 -4.66 -23.33 -14.12
N ARG A 514 -5.86 -22.78 -14.24
CA ARG A 514 -6.12 -21.47 -14.84
C ARG A 514 -6.42 -20.40 -13.78
N THR A 515 -6.02 -20.63 -12.57
CA THR A 515 -6.11 -19.68 -11.46
C THR A 515 -5.27 -18.44 -11.76
N ARG A 516 -5.83 -17.26 -11.55
CA ARG A 516 -5.10 -16.00 -11.65
C ARG A 516 -4.71 -15.52 -10.26
N CYS A 517 -3.47 -15.09 -10.11
CA CYS A 517 -2.95 -14.54 -8.87
C CYS A 517 -2.62 -13.06 -9.04
N ALA A 518 -2.74 -12.28 -7.95
CA ALA A 518 -2.21 -10.92 -7.90
C ALA A 518 -1.80 -10.54 -6.48
N PHE A 519 -0.58 -10.06 -6.31
CA PHE A 519 -0.09 -9.60 -5.01
C PHE A 519 0.43 -8.17 -5.06
N VAL A 520 0.21 -7.45 -3.96
CA VAL A 520 0.94 -6.23 -3.65
C VAL A 520 2.30 -6.62 -3.10
N SER A 521 3.34 -5.90 -3.47
CA SER A 521 4.71 -6.18 -3.00
C SER A 521 5.53 -4.91 -2.96
N THR A 522 6.63 -4.93 -2.20
CA THR A 522 7.66 -3.91 -2.37
C THR A 522 8.28 -4.01 -3.76
N ASN A 523 8.69 -2.89 -4.33
CA ASN A 523 9.31 -2.86 -5.65
C ASN A 523 10.66 -3.60 -5.73
N SER A 524 11.21 -4.02 -4.61
CA SER A 524 12.47 -4.80 -4.51
C SER A 524 12.43 -6.13 -5.27
N ILE A 525 11.25 -6.75 -5.41
CA ILE A 525 11.12 -8.02 -6.16
C ILE A 525 11.20 -7.85 -7.68
N THR A 526 11.10 -6.61 -8.17
CA THR A 526 11.22 -6.26 -9.60
C THR A 526 12.49 -5.50 -9.93
N GLN A 527 13.42 -5.40 -8.98
CA GLN A 527 14.65 -4.62 -9.08
C GLN A 527 15.84 -5.32 -8.40
N GLY A 528 17.05 -5.02 -8.87
CA GLY A 528 18.28 -5.48 -8.25
C GLY A 528 18.50 -6.99 -8.28
N GLU A 529 19.09 -7.52 -7.22
CA GLU A 529 19.50 -8.94 -7.15
C GLU A 529 18.32 -9.91 -6.96
N GLN A 530 17.21 -9.45 -6.40
CA GLN A 530 16.06 -10.32 -6.13
C GLN A 530 15.40 -10.83 -7.41
N VAL A 531 15.40 -10.01 -8.48
CA VAL A 531 14.80 -10.38 -9.78
C VAL A 531 15.45 -11.64 -10.32
N GLY A 532 16.80 -11.65 -10.39
CA GLY A 532 17.54 -12.79 -10.90
C GLY A 532 17.34 -14.08 -10.11
N VAL A 533 17.02 -13.98 -8.82
CA VAL A 533 16.81 -15.16 -7.96
C VAL A 533 15.35 -15.63 -8.02
N LEU A 534 14.39 -14.74 -7.77
CA LEU A 534 12.97 -15.08 -7.70
C LEU A 534 12.41 -15.42 -9.09
N TRP A 535 12.60 -14.51 -10.04
CA TRP A 535 11.93 -14.63 -11.34
C TRP A 535 12.58 -15.66 -12.26
N SER A 536 13.90 -15.95 -12.14
CA SER A 536 14.47 -17.09 -12.85
C SER A 536 13.79 -18.40 -12.44
N TRP A 537 13.45 -18.57 -11.16
CA TRP A 537 12.73 -19.74 -10.70
C TRP A 537 11.26 -19.72 -11.16
N LEU A 538 10.55 -18.60 -11.03
CA LEU A 538 9.14 -18.47 -11.43
C LEU A 538 8.93 -18.72 -12.92
N LEU A 539 9.77 -18.17 -13.77
CA LEU A 539 9.72 -18.37 -15.24
C LEU A 539 9.92 -19.84 -15.61
N VAL A 540 10.85 -20.54 -14.93
CA VAL A 540 11.02 -21.99 -15.12
C VAL A 540 9.78 -22.79 -14.69
N GLN A 541 8.99 -22.29 -13.72
CA GLN A 541 7.70 -22.91 -13.34
C GLN A 541 6.58 -22.58 -14.34
N GLY A 542 6.84 -21.81 -15.40
CA GLY A 542 5.82 -21.41 -16.39
C GLY A 542 4.91 -20.28 -15.93
N ILE A 543 5.38 -19.44 -15.01
CA ILE A 543 4.63 -18.27 -14.55
C ILE A 543 4.79 -17.13 -15.56
N HIS A 544 3.66 -16.53 -15.97
CA HIS A 544 3.56 -15.39 -16.85
C HIS A 544 2.88 -14.23 -16.15
N ILE A 545 3.38 -13.00 -16.38
CA ILE A 545 2.78 -11.79 -15.84
C ILE A 545 1.66 -11.33 -16.78
N HIS A 546 0.47 -11.15 -16.25
CA HIS A 546 -0.73 -10.75 -17.02
C HIS A 546 -0.96 -9.24 -16.96
N PHE A 547 -0.77 -8.64 -15.79
CA PHE A 547 -0.79 -7.19 -15.59
C PHE A 547 0.18 -6.76 -14.51
N ALA A 548 0.59 -5.50 -14.53
CA ALA A 548 1.41 -4.94 -13.48
C ALA A 548 1.13 -3.46 -13.27
N HIS A 549 1.05 -3.03 -12.01
CA HIS A 549 1.25 -1.64 -11.62
C HIS A 549 2.73 -1.44 -11.33
N ARG A 550 3.34 -0.51 -12.04
CA ARG A 550 4.74 -0.10 -11.80
C ARG A 550 4.83 0.61 -10.48
N THR A 551 6.04 0.90 -10.05
CA THR A 551 6.27 1.51 -8.73
C THR A 551 5.39 2.74 -8.51
N PHE A 552 4.60 2.69 -7.45
CA PHE A 552 3.79 3.78 -6.95
C PHE A 552 3.94 3.91 -5.44
N ARG A 553 3.55 5.07 -4.93
CA ARG A 553 3.61 5.34 -3.50
C ARG A 553 2.40 4.71 -2.80
N TRP A 554 2.66 3.75 -1.93
CA TRP A 554 1.64 3.24 -1.03
C TRP A 554 1.38 4.26 0.07
N SER A 555 0.23 4.91 0.05
CA SER A 555 -0.20 5.83 1.11
C SER A 555 -1.09 5.08 2.09
N ASN A 556 -0.74 5.13 3.37
CA ASN A 556 -1.64 4.75 4.44
C ASN A 556 -2.30 6.04 4.98
N GLU A 557 -3.60 5.99 5.24
CA GLU A 557 -4.37 7.11 5.81
C GLU A 557 -3.97 7.43 7.26
N ALA A 558 -3.22 6.54 7.92
CA ALA A 558 -2.72 6.74 9.27
C ALA A 558 -1.57 7.77 9.31
N ARG A 559 -1.68 8.76 10.20
CA ARG A 559 -0.66 9.80 10.42
C ARG A 559 0.68 9.18 10.83
N GLY A 560 1.76 9.54 10.17
CA GLY A 560 3.14 9.28 10.61
C GLY A 560 3.84 8.04 10.07
N VAL A 561 3.29 7.32 9.08
CA VAL A 561 3.94 6.14 8.48
C VAL A 561 4.79 6.53 7.27
N ALA A 562 6.03 6.01 7.22
CA ALA A 562 6.90 6.18 6.06
C ALA A 562 6.26 5.55 4.82
N ALA A 563 6.21 6.31 3.72
CA ALA A 563 5.69 5.82 2.45
C ALA A 563 6.54 4.65 1.93
N VAL A 564 5.89 3.55 1.57
CA VAL A 564 6.54 2.39 0.94
C VAL A 564 6.30 2.45 -0.57
N HIS A 565 7.33 2.14 -1.34
CA HIS A 565 7.22 2.00 -2.79
C HIS A 565 6.78 0.59 -3.14
N CYS A 566 5.55 0.48 -3.66
CA CYS A 566 4.93 -0.80 -3.99
C CYS A 566 4.78 -1.01 -5.50
N VAL A 567 4.60 -2.27 -5.85
CA VAL A 567 4.15 -2.75 -7.16
C VAL A 567 2.98 -3.69 -6.94
N ILE A 568 2.11 -3.84 -7.94
CA ILE A 568 1.09 -4.89 -7.98
C ILE A 568 1.41 -5.75 -9.19
N ILE A 569 1.47 -7.06 -9.01
CA ILE A 569 1.79 -8.00 -10.09
C ILE A 569 0.72 -9.07 -10.16
N GLY A 570 0.01 -9.09 -11.30
CA GLY A 570 -0.94 -10.14 -11.63
C GLY A 570 -0.29 -11.18 -12.52
N PHE A 571 -0.42 -12.47 -12.19
CA PHE A 571 0.26 -13.56 -12.88
C PHE A 571 -0.55 -14.86 -12.87
N GLY A 572 -0.11 -15.82 -13.68
CA GLY A 572 -0.70 -17.16 -13.74
C GLY A 572 0.27 -18.19 -14.31
N ALA A 573 -0.09 -19.48 -14.19
CA ALA A 573 0.64 -20.60 -14.81
C ALA A 573 0.22 -20.84 -16.28
N PHE A 574 -0.23 -19.78 -16.94
CA PHE A 574 -0.62 -19.77 -18.37
C PHE A 574 -0.41 -18.36 -18.92
N ASP A 575 -0.27 -18.23 -20.22
CA ASP A 575 -0.14 -16.93 -20.87
C ASP A 575 -1.48 -16.35 -21.33
N THR A 576 -1.53 -15.02 -21.56
CA THR A 576 -2.70 -14.29 -22.03
C THR A 576 -2.33 -13.36 -23.19
N ASP A 577 -3.23 -13.19 -24.15
CA ASP A 577 -3.02 -12.31 -25.30
C ASP A 577 -3.09 -10.82 -24.93
N LYS A 578 -3.85 -10.47 -23.89
CA LYS A 578 -4.03 -9.10 -23.44
C LYS A 578 -3.27 -8.90 -22.13
N LYS A 579 -2.17 -8.17 -22.19
CA LYS A 579 -1.38 -7.79 -21.01
C LYS A 579 -1.41 -6.27 -20.82
N MET A 580 -1.46 -5.82 -19.57
CA MET A 580 -1.62 -4.41 -19.21
C MET A 580 -0.54 -3.96 -18.24
N VAL A 581 0.16 -2.88 -18.54
CA VAL A 581 1.04 -2.18 -17.63
C VAL A 581 0.39 -0.86 -17.24
N TYR A 582 0.30 -0.60 -15.96
CA TYR A 582 -0.20 0.63 -15.37
C TYR A 582 1.00 1.51 -14.99
N GLU A 583 1.19 2.59 -15.72
CA GLU A 583 2.31 3.52 -15.57
C GLU A 583 1.87 4.78 -14.80
N TYR A 584 2.78 5.32 -14.00
CA TYR A 584 2.56 6.51 -13.19
C TYR A 584 3.53 7.61 -13.65
N GLU A 585 3.01 8.76 -14.08
CA GLU A 585 3.83 9.95 -14.33
C GLU A 585 4.34 10.56 -13.02
N ASP A 586 3.48 10.64 -12.02
CA ASP A 586 3.82 10.88 -10.61
C ASP A 586 3.44 9.64 -9.81
N ILE A 587 4.36 9.11 -9.01
CA ILE A 587 4.15 7.95 -8.13
C ILE A 587 2.99 8.13 -7.12
N ARG A 588 2.48 9.35 -6.97
CA ARG A 588 1.32 9.72 -6.12
C ARG A 588 0.04 9.90 -6.92
N GLY A 589 0.12 9.91 -8.25
CA GLY A 589 -0.98 10.18 -9.16
C GLY A 589 -1.74 8.93 -9.57
N GLU A 590 -2.73 9.16 -10.45
CA GLU A 590 -3.48 8.07 -11.07
C GLU A 590 -2.65 7.42 -12.19
N PRO A 591 -2.75 6.10 -12.35
CA PRO A 591 -2.06 5.39 -13.41
C PRO A 591 -2.77 5.54 -14.77
N HIS A 592 -1.99 5.51 -15.84
CA HIS A 592 -2.51 5.26 -17.16
C HIS A 592 -2.19 3.83 -17.62
N ALA A 593 -3.18 3.19 -18.23
CA ALA A 593 -3.07 1.80 -18.68
C ALA A 593 -2.49 1.71 -20.10
N VAL A 594 -1.46 0.89 -20.27
CA VAL A 594 -0.79 0.63 -21.54
C VAL A 594 -0.93 -0.85 -21.88
N THR A 595 -1.48 -1.16 -23.06
CA THR A 595 -1.51 -2.54 -23.58
C THR A 595 -0.14 -2.89 -24.13
N VAL A 596 0.40 -4.03 -23.74
CA VAL A 596 1.74 -4.51 -24.11
C VAL A 596 1.70 -5.95 -24.63
N ALA A 597 2.72 -6.33 -25.40
CA ALA A 597 2.83 -7.69 -25.93
C ALA A 597 3.32 -8.68 -24.85
N ASN A 598 4.26 -8.25 -24.02
CA ASN A 598 4.75 -9.04 -22.90
C ASN A 598 5.04 -8.15 -21.67
N ILE A 599 5.08 -8.75 -20.48
CA ILE A 599 5.52 -8.06 -19.26
C ILE A 599 6.63 -8.90 -18.64
N ASN A 600 7.85 -8.40 -18.70
CA ASN A 600 8.99 -9.10 -18.11
C ASN A 600 9.10 -8.82 -16.60
N PRO A 601 10.00 -9.50 -15.86
CA PRO A 601 10.19 -9.29 -14.40
C PRO A 601 10.53 -7.86 -13.95
N TYR A 602 10.96 -6.99 -14.88
CA TYR A 602 11.21 -5.56 -14.61
C TYR A 602 9.99 -4.67 -14.92
N LEU A 603 8.85 -5.29 -15.18
CA LEU A 603 7.56 -4.65 -15.53
C LEU A 603 7.64 -3.76 -16.76
N VAL A 604 8.30 -4.25 -17.81
CA VAL A 604 8.50 -3.59 -19.11
C VAL A 604 7.99 -4.51 -20.22
N ASP A 605 7.51 -3.90 -21.32
CA ASP A 605 7.20 -4.62 -22.57
C ASP A 605 8.49 -5.09 -23.23
N ALA A 606 8.98 -6.24 -22.81
CA ALA A 606 10.23 -6.84 -23.25
C ALA A 606 10.19 -8.37 -23.07
N PRO A 607 11.10 -9.11 -23.71
CA PRO A 607 11.22 -10.55 -23.47
C PRO A 607 11.46 -10.90 -22.00
N ASP A 608 11.05 -12.10 -21.61
CA ASP A 608 11.26 -12.63 -20.24
C ASP A 608 12.75 -12.83 -19.97
N VAL A 609 13.32 -11.86 -19.26
CA VAL A 609 14.72 -11.84 -18.85
C VAL A 609 14.80 -11.56 -17.36
N ALA A 610 15.53 -12.37 -16.62
CA ALA A 610 15.91 -12.12 -15.24
C ALA A 610 17.45 -12.03 -15.17
N LEU A 611 17.99 -10.84 -14.86
CA LEU A 611 19.44 -10.62 -14.86
C LEU A 611 20.09 -11.31 -13.65
N GLU A 612 20.99 -12.21 -13.89
CA GLU A 612 21.80 -12.85 -12.86
C GLU A 612 23.07 -12.02 -12.56
N ARG A 613 23.65 -12.25 -11.39
CA ARG A 613 24.91 -11.64 -10.99
C ARG A 613 26.05 -12.13 -11.89
N ARG A 614 26.76 -11.19 -12.50
CA ARG A 614 27.96 -11.47 -13.28
C ARG A 614 29.20 -10.90 -12.59
N SER A 615 30.29 -11.66 -12.63
CA SER A 615 31.60 -11.23 -12.11
C SER A 615 32.34 -10.29 -13.07
N ARG A 616 32.01 -10.34 -14.38
CA ARG A 616 32.63 -9.57 -15.45
C ARG A 616 31.58 -9.01 -16.42
N PRO A 617 31.88 -7.87 -17.08
CA PRO A 617 31.02 -7.32 -18.13
C PRO A 617 30.79 -8.31 -19.28
N ILE A 618 29.60 -8.22 -19.92
CA ILE A 618 29.28 -9.02 -21.11
C ILE A 618 30.02 -8.56 -22.38
N GLY A 619 30.51 -7.31 -22.40
CA GLY A 619 31.24 -6.73 -23.50
C GLY A 619 32.72 -6.48 -23.19
N PRO A 620 33.56 -6.17 -24.19
CA PRO A 620 34.97 -5.86 -24.03
C PRO A 620 35.15 -4.41 -23.52
N VAL A 621 34.76 -4.15 -22.26
CA VAL A 621 34.87 -2.85 -21.60
C VAL A 621 35.70 -3.01 -20.30
N PRO A 622 36.33 -1.94 -19.78
CA PRO A 622 37.03 -1.98 -18.53
C PRO A 622 36.20 -2.51 -17.36
N GLU A 623 36.81 -3.26 -16.45
CA GLU A 623 36.13 -3.76 -15.27
C GLU A 623 35.82 -2.64 -14.28
N MET A 624 34.63 -2.63 -13.75
CA MET A 624 34.22 -1.74 -12.66
C MET A 624 34.39 -2.45 -11.32
N SER A 625 34.89 -1.75 -10.33
CA SER A 625 35.00 -2.27 -8.96
C SER A 625 34.57 -1.22 -7.92
N TYR A 626 34.47 -1.65 -6.67
CA TYR A 626 34.33 -0.72 -5.55
C TYR A 626 35.68 -0.08 -5.23
N GLY A 627 35.67 1.14 -4.68
CA GLY A 627 36.88 1.73 -4.13
C GLY A 627 37.42 0.99 -2.89
N SER A 628 38.48 1.52 -2.30
CA SER A 628 39.19 0.92 -1.17
C SER A 628 38.41 1.08 0.15
N MET A 629 38.55 0.07 1.05
CA MET A 629 37.91 0.07 2.37
C MET A 629 38.97 0.02 3.47
N ALA A 630 38.92 1.01 4.36
CA ALA A 630 39.92 1.12 5.44
C ALA A 630 39.76 0.03 6.52
N LEU A 631 38.55 -0.28 6.96
CA LEU A 631 38.24 -1.21 8.07
C LEU A 631 39.05 -0.85 9.34
N ASP A 632 38.91 0.37 9.80
CA ASP A 632 39.81 1.04 10.72
C ASP A 632 39.13 1.81 11.85
N ASP A 633 37.80 1.78 11.94
CA ASP A 633 36.97 2.62 12.84
C ASP A 633 37.25 4.12 12.69
N GLY A 634 37.64 4.55 11.49
CA GLY A 634 37.91 5.96 11.19
C GLY A 634 39.33 6.42 11.57
N HIS A 635 40.19 5.57 12.10
CA HIS A 635 41.52 5.98 12.56
C HIS A 635 42.55 6.22 11.44
N LEU A 636 42.38 5.64 10.23
CA LEU A 636 43.17 5.99 9.04
C LEU A 636 42.56 7.14 8.25
N LEU A 637 41.29 7.51 8.55
CA LEU A 637 40.59 8.61 7.89
C LEU A 637 40.71 9.88 8.74
N MET A 638 40.66 11.04 8.09
CA MET A 638 40.82 12.33 8.76
C MET A 638 39.92 13.40 8.13
N THR A 639 39.40 14.27 8.98
CA THR A 639 38.84 15.54 8.59
C THR A 639 39.95 16.50 8.19
N THR A 640 39.63 17.69 7.62
CA THR A 640 40.62 18.71 7.31
C THR A 640 41.31 19.20 8.57
N ASP A 641 40.60 19.41 9.68
CA ASP A 641 41.18 19.86 10.95
C ASP A 641 42.15 18.82 11.52
N GLU A 642 41.82 17.52 11.50
CA GLU A 642 42.70 16.45 11.96
C GLU A 642 43.95 16.31 11.08
N LYS A 643 43.82 16.52 9.76
CA LYS A 643 44.94 16.55 8.84
C LYS A 643 45.87 17.73 9.19
N ASP A 644 45.31 18.90 9.37
CA ASP A 644 46.10 20.15 9.65
C ASP A 644 46.78 20.05 11.03
N ALA A 645 46.12 19.47 12.03
CA ALA A 645 46.74 19.19 13.32
C ALA A 645 47.91 18.20 13.20
N LEU A 646 47.77 17.13 12.41
CA LEU A 646 48.86 16.17 12.18
C LEU A 646 50.02 16.78 11.42
N LEU A 647 49.74 17.66 10.43
CA LEU A 647 50.76 18.38 9.69
C LEU A 647 51.50 19.40 10.57
N ALA A 648 50.82 20.06 11.49
CA ALA A 648 51.42 20.97 12.46
C ALA A 648 52.34 20.25 13.44
N GLU A 649 51.94 19.04 13.90
CA GLU A 649 52.74 18.19 14.77
C GLU A 649 53.97 17.57 14.04
N SER A 650 53.73 17.09 12.82
CA SER A 650 54.71 16.31 12.04
C SER A 650 54.60 16.66 10.55
N PRO A 651 55.25 17.73 10.07
CA PRO A 651 55.19 18.17 8.66
C PRO A 651 55.61 17.10 7.64
N GLU A 652 56.50 16.18 8.02
CA GLU A 652 56.92 15.02 7.21
C GLU A 652 55.75 14.04 6.90
N SER A 653 54.66 14.09 7.67
CA SER A 653 53.49 13.26 7.40
C SER A 653 52.77 13.67 6.10
N SER A 654 53.07 14.83 5.51
CA SER A 654 52.43 15.29 4.27
C SER A 654 52.57 14.29 3.11
N ALA A 655 53.69 13.59 3.03
CA ALA A 655 53.90 12.55 2.03
C ALA A 655 53.00 11.31 2.19
N LEU A 656 52.46 11.09 3.38
CA LEU A 656 51.65 9.95 3.75
C LEU A 656 50.12 10.24 3.60
N ILE A 657 49.74 11.48 3.47
CA ILE A 657 48.32 11.94 3.42
C ILE A 657 47.92 12.01 1.96
N ARG A 658 46.71 11.45 1.70
CA ARG A 658 46.06 11.47 0.39
C ARG A 658 44.61 11.95 0.56
N ARG A 659 44.08 12.59 -0.49
CA ARG A 659 42.64 12.89 -0.57
C ARG A 659 41.86 11.61 -0.62
N PHE A 660 40.77 11.51 0.19
CA PHE A 660 39.88 10.33 0.22
C PHE A 660 38.52 10.72 -0.34
N MET A 661 38.09 10.05 -1.42
CA MET A 661 36.93 10.43 -2.21
C MET A 661 35.85 9.36 -2.11
N GLY A 662 34.79 9.63 -1.35
CA GLY A 662 33.57 8.89 -1.34
C GLY A 662 32.49 9.49 -2.24
N GLY A 663 31.29 8.89 -2.24
CA GLY A 663 30.16 9.42 -3.01
C GLY A 663 29.73 10.80 -2.56
N ASP A 664 29.78 11.07 -1.25
CA ASP A 664 29.40 12.37 -0.68
C ASP A 664 30.42 13.46 -1.03
N GLU A 665 31.69 13.20 -0.81
CA GLU A 665 32.78 14.13 -1.15
C GLU A 665 32.80 14.46 -2.64
N PHE A 666 32.50 13.45 -3.50
CA PHE A 666 32.46 13.63 -4.95
C PHE A 666 31.25 14.49 -5.39
N LEU A 667 30.10 14.27 -4.80
CA LEU A 667 28.87 14.99 -5.15
C LEU A 667 28.84 16.41 -4.59
N ASN A 668 29.28 16.60 -3.33
CA ASN A 668 29.12 17.84 -2.57
C ASN A 668 30.40 18.67 -2.42
N LYS A 669 31.50 18.26 -3.09
CA LYS A 669 32.85 18.86 -2.97
C LYS A 669 33.41 18.82 -1.54
N GLY A 670 33.02 17.85 -0.75
CA GLY A 670 33.53 17.62 0.59
C GLY A 670 35.03 17.34 0.59
N GLU A 671 35.68 17.68 1.69
CA GLU A 671 37.10 17.35 1.90
C GLU A 671 37.24 16.28 2.95
N ARG A 672 37.90 15.18 2.58
CA ARG A 672 38.26 14.09 3.47
C ARG A 672 39.62 13.54 3.09
N TRP A 673 40.35 13.11 4.05
CA TRP A 673 41.75 12.72 3.90
C TRP A 673 41.97 11.34 4.48
N CYS A 674 43.04 10.65 4.08
CA CYS A 674 43.44 9.38 4.65
C CYS A 674 44.97 9.25 4.75
N LEU A 675 45.43 8.44 5.70
CA LEU A 675 46.78 7.95 5.74
C LEU A 675 46.91 6.80 4.75
N TRP A 676 47.71 6.98 3.70
CA TRP A 676 47.97 6.00 2.68
C TRP A 676 49.38 5.44 2.82
N LEU A 677 49.48 4.26 3.47
CA LEU A 677 50.74 3.67 3.93
C LEU A 677 51.16 2.42 3.15
N LYS A 678 50.63 2.19 1.94
CA LYS A 678 50.80 0.98 1.14
C LYS A 678 52.26 0.65 0.87
N ASP A 679 53.09 1.63 0.49
CA ASP A 679 54.49 1.45 0.05
C ASP A 679 55.45 2.12 1.04
N VAL A 680 55.02 2.39 2.27
CA VAL A 680 55.81 3.10 3.29
C VAL A 680 56.56 2.09 4.16
N GLN A 681 57.90 2.30 4.28
CA GLN A 681 58.73 1.49 5.13
C GLN A 681 58.44 1.77 6.62
N PRO A 682 58.38 0.75 7.50
CA PRO A 682 58.16 0.96 8.93
C PRO A 682 59.16 1.87 9.62
N SER A 683 60.36 1.99 9.07
CA SER A 683 61.41 2.93 9.56
C SER A 683 61.01 4.37 9.41
N GLN A 684 60.25 4.71 8.36
CA GLN A 684 59.76 6.08 8.09
C GLN A 684 58.67 6.51 9.09
N LEU A 685 57.94 5.55 9.65
CA LEU A 685 56.85 5.80 10.60
C LEU A 685 57.32 5.99 12.06
N LYS A 686 58.60 5.58 12.35
CA LYS A 686 59.13 5.64 13.72
C LYS A 686 59.12 7.04 14.32
N ASN A 687 59.39 8.04 13.49
CA ASN A 687 59.57 9.43 13.90
C ASN A 687 58.26 10.24 13.84
N ILE A 688 57.13 9.64 13.51
CA ILE A 688 55.83 10.29 13.40
C ILE A 688 54.86 9.76 14.45
N PRO A 689 54.86 10.31 15.68
CA PRO A 689 54.04 9.77 16.80
C PRO A 689 52.56 9.72 16.50
N GLY A 690 51.98 10.77 15.91
CA GLY A 690 50.57 10.86 15.58
C GLY A 690 50.09 9.77 14.58
N VAL A 691 50.94 9.42 13.63
CA VAL A 691 50.66 8.31 12.70
C VAL A 691 50.72 6.97 13.41
N ARG A 692 51.70 6.74 14.29
CA ARG A 692 51.84 5.52 15.06
C ARG A 692 50.64 5.29 16.00
N ASP A 693 50.22 6.30 16.70
CA ASP A 693 49.05 6.23 17.58
C ASP A 693 47.80 5.77 16.81
N ARG A 694 47.55 6.37 15.65
CA ARG A 694 46.45 5.97 14.77
C ARG A 694 46.55 4.52 14.33
N ILE A 695 47.72 4.05 13.94
CA ILE A 695 47.98 2.65 13.58
C ILE A 695 47.72 1.67 14.74
N GLU A 696 48.08 2.03 15.97
CA GLU A 696 47.85 1.18 17.13
C GLU A 696 46.33 1.12 17.47
N ARG A 697 45.59 2.20 17.32
CA ARG A 697 44.14 2.19 17.46
C ARG A 697 43.45 1.29 16.41
N VAL A 698 43.91 1.32 15.16
CA VAL A 698 43.45 0.39 14.11
C VAL A 698 43.74 -1.05 14.50
N ARG A 699 44.94 -1.35 15.04
CA ARG A 699 45.30 -2.69 15.52
C ARG A 699 44.34 -3.16 16.60
N ALA A 700 44.08 -2.31 17.60
CA ALA A 700 43.16 -2.60 18.70
C ALA A 700 41.76 -2.90 18.19
N TYR A 701 41.22 -2.04 17.33
CA TYR A 701 39.88 -2.21 16.70
C TYR A 701 39.80 -3.55 15.92
N ARG A 702 40.77 -3.83 15.05
CA ARG A 702 40.75 -5.06 14.26
C ARG A 702 40.87 -6.32 15.14
N THR A 703 41.63 -6.24 16.22
CA THR A 703 41.80 -7.37 17.18
C THR A 703 40.51 -7.67 17.93
N SER A 704 39.73 -6.65 18.27
CA SER A 704 38.44 -6.80 18.99
C SER A 704 37.26 -7.14 18.06
N SER A 705 37.46 -7.22 16.75
CA SER A 705 36.38 -7.49 15.79
C SER A 705 35.82 -8.91 15.94
N GLY A 706 34.48 -9.03 15.90
CA GLY A 706 33.78 -10.31 15.84
C GLY A 706 33.95 -11.06 14.49
N ARG A 707 34.61 -10.45 13.49
CA ARG A 707 34.84 -11.05 12.16
C ARG A 707 36.25 -11.59 12.04
N ALA A 708 36.38 -12.88 11.87
CA ALA A 708 37.72 -13.55 11.74
C ALA A 708 38.59 -12.96 10.60
N THR A 709 37.97 -12.49 9.51
CA THR A 709 38.71 -11.85 8.41
C THR A 709 39.29 -10.51 8.82
N THR A 710 38.58 -9.72 9.60
CA THR A 710 39.03 -8.43 10.14
C THR A 710 40.11 -8.61 11.17
N VAL A 711 40.01 -9.62 12.05
CA VAL A 711 41.03 -9.95 13.03
C VAL A 711 42.37 -10.27 12.38
N LYS A 712 42.38 -11.02 11.27
CA LYS A 712 43.63 -11.29 10.48
C LYS A 712 44.32 -10.03 10.00
N LEU A 713 43.56 -8.96 9.70
CA LEU A 713 44.10 -7.67 9.27
C LEU A 713 44.81 -6.87 10.38
N ALA A 714 44.65 -7.28 11.65
CA ALA A 714 45.33 -6.64 12.77
C ALA A 714 46.88 -6.79 12.69
N SER A 715 47.34 -7.78 11.92
CA SER A 715 48.80 -7.96 11.63
C SER A 715 49.35 -6.85 10.70
N TYR A 716 48.48 -6.14 9.98
CA TYR A 716 48.85 -5.09 9.02
C TYR A 716 48.03 -3.81 9.28
N PRO A 717 48.09 -3.21 10.47
CA PRO A 717 47.16 -2.15 10.88
C PRO A 717 47.33 -0.84 10.11
N GLY A 718 48.47 -0.58 9.49
CA GLY A 718 48.71 0.59 8.64
C GLY A 718 48.15 0.47 7.22
N LEU A 719 47.72 -0.72 6.82
CA LEU A 719 47.18 -0.92 5.48
C LEU A 719 45.62 -0.90 5.50
N PHE A 720 45.03 -0.41 4.43
CA PHE A 720 43.60 -0.55 4.19
C PHE A 720 43.23 -2.03 4.14
N GLY A 721 42.11 -2.38 4.73
CA GLY A 721 41.62 -3.76 4.76
C GLY A 721 41.32 -4.30 3.36
N GLU A 722 40.88 -3.44 2.45
CA GLU A 722 40.74 -3.75 1.02
C GLU A 722 41.38 -2.61 0.22
N ASN A 723 42.42 -2.91 -0.52
CA ASN A 723 43.09 -1.97 -1.40
C ASN A 723 42.72 -2.26 -2.86
N ARG A 724 41.97 -1.34 -3.47
CA ARG A 724 41.55 -1.43 -4.88
C ARG A 724 41.94 -0.18 -5.68
N GLN A 725 42.86 0.65 -5.14
CA GLN A 725 43.27 1.89 -5.75
C GLN A 725 44.06 1.64 -7.06
N PRO A 726 43.60 2.19 -8.22
CA PRO A 726 44.29 2.13 -9.49
C PRO A 726 45.60 2.90 -9.46
N SER A 727 46.55 2.48 -10.31
CA SER A 727 47.78 3.25 -10.59
C SER A 727 47.68 4.22 -11.75
N THR A 728 46.54 4.19 -12.48
CA THR A 728 46.19 5.04 -13.62
C THR A 728 44.98 5.89 -13.29
N PRO A 729 44.72 7.01 -14.03
CA PRO A 729 43.48 7.74 -13.91
C PRO A 729 42.26 6.83 -14.10
N TYR A 730 41.20 7.14 -13.40
CA TYR A 730 40.00 6.31 -13.38
C TYR A 730 38.72 7.16 -13.36
N LEU A 731 37.61 6.60 -13.87
CA LEU A 731 36.29 7.17 -13.65
C LEU A 731 35.76 6.80 -12.27
N LEU A 732 35.13 7.78 -11.61
CA LEU A 732 34.47 7.60 -10.31
C LEU A 732 32.99 7.89 -10.46
N LEU A 733 32.15 6.99 -9.88
CA LEU A 733 30.71 7.12 -9.76
C LEU A 733 30.31 6.92 -8.30
N PRO A 734 29.31 7.66 -7.78
CA PRO A 734 28.74 7.38 -6.47
C PRO A 734 27.96 6.07 -6.53
N LYS A 735 28.11 5.23 -5.50
CA LYS A 735 27.34 3.97 -5.37
C LYS A 735 25.86 4.22 -5.16
N VAL A 736 25.50 5.34 -4.51
CA VAL A 736 24.11 5.76 -4.25
C VAL A 736 23.90 7.08 -4.94
N SER A 737 22.79 7.20 -5.68
CA SER A 737 22.39 8.42 -6.38
C SER A 737 20.90 8.68 -6.22
N SER A 738 20.51 9.96 -6.05
CA SER A 738 19.12 10.36 -5.90
C SER A 738 18.26 9.90 -7.08
N GLU A 739 17.06 9.43 -6.80
CA GLU A 739 16.06 9.01 -7.80
C GLU A 739 15.63 10.16 -8.72
N ASN A 740 15.74 11.40 -8.25
CA ASN A 740 15.31 12.58 -9.01
C ASN A 740 16.31 12.99 -10.09
N ARG A 741 17.56 12.49 -10.06
CA ARG A 741 18.56 12.88 -11.06
C ARG A 741 18.23 12.35 -12.46
N LEU A 742 18.32 13.24 -13.44
CA LEU A 742 18.13 12.88 -14.84
C LEU A 742 19.30 12.04 -15.39
N TYR A 743 20.52 12.32 -14.91
CA TYR A 743 21.76 11.64 -15.33
C TYR A 743 22.62 11.26 -14.13
N MET A 744 23.43 10.21 -14.29
CA MET A 744 24.38 9.76 -13.29
C MET A 744 25.60 10.71 -13.25
N PRO A 745 25.93 11.32 -12.11
CA PRO A 745 27.18 12.07 -11.99
C PRO A 745 28.40 11.15 -12.08
N VAL A 746 29.22 11.33 -13.08
CA VAL A 746 30.49 10.58 -13.31
C VAL A 746 31.60 11.58 -13.54
N GLY A 747 32.81 11.28 -13.10
CA GLY A 747 33.97 12.14 -13.34
C GLY A 747 35.28 11.41 -13.23
N TYR A 748 36.35 12.05 -13.72
CA TYR A 748 37.72 11.54 -13.63
C TYR A 748 38.36 11.88 -12.28
N CYS A 749 39.14 10.95 -11.77
CA CYS A 749 40.08 11.13 -10.66
C CYS A 749 41.46 10.62 -11.03
N GLY A 750 42.51 11.30 -10.54
CA GLY A 750 43.87 10.82 -10.67
C GLY A 750 44.21 9.73 -9.65
N PRO A 751 45.32 8.97 -9.84
CA PRO A 751 45.69 7.89 -8.95
C PRO A 751 46.09 8.35 -7.54
N GLU A 752 46.36 9.62 -7.34
CA GLU A 752 46.67 10.26 -6.06
C GLU A 752 45.43 10.46 -5.16
N VAL A 753 44.24 10.41 -5.72
CA VAL A 753 42.95 10.45 -4.99
C VAL A 753 42.51 9.04 -4.66
N ILE A 754 42.41 8.71 -3.39
CA ILE A 754 42.02 7.36 -2.95
C ILE A 754 40.49 7.24 -2.96
N ALA A 755 39.97 6.36 -3.81
CA ALA A 755 38.53 6.12 -3.88
C ALA A 755 38.03 5.28 -2.70
N SER A 756 36.96 5.75 -2.05
CA SER A 756 36.27 5.07 -0.97
C SER A 756 35.39 3.91 -1.48
N GLY A 757 35.18 2.89 -0.66
CA GLY A 757 34.22 1.80 -0.93
C GLY A 757 32.76 2.22 -1.08
N SER A 758 32.42 3.50 -0.79
CA SER A 758 31.12 4.10 -1.12
C SER A 758 31.02 4.64 -2.55
N SER A 759 32.12 4.53 -3.32
CA SER A 759 32.21 4.89 -4.74
C SER A 759 32.55 3.67 -5.58
N LEU A 760 32.26 3.77 -6.87
CA LEU A 760 32.60 2.79 -7.91
C LEU A 760 33.68 3.40 -8.78
N ILE A 761 34.63 2.58 -9.21
CA ILE A 761 35.79 3.01 -10.00
C ILE A 761 35.94 2.17 -11.26
N ILE A 762 36.34 2.81 -12.36
CA ILE A 762 36.66 2.16 -13.63
C ILE A 762 38.02 2.65 -14.09
N PRO A 763 39.09 1.87 -13.88
CA PRO A 763 40.42 2.19 -14.39
C PRO A 763 40.43 2.19 -15.92
N ASP A 764 41.36 2.94 -16.51
CA ASP A 764 41.62 3.00 -17.96
C ASP A 764 40.40 3.32 -18.84
N ALA A 765 39.38 3.95 -18.24
CA ALA A 765 38.17 4.36 -18.95
C ALA A 765 38.42 5.64 -19.78
N THR A 766 37.96 5.66 -21.04
CA THR A 766 38.04 6.79 -21.96
C THR A 766 36.79 7.67 -21.92
N HIS A 767 36.78 8.78 -22.66
CA HIS A 767 35.61 9.65 -22.84
C HIS A 767 34.42 8.90 -23.45
N TYR A 768 34.67 7.85 -24.26
CA TYR A 768 33.61 6.95 -24.72
C TYR A 768 32.87 6.27 -23.56
N HIS A 769 33.59 5.71 -22.61
CA HIS A 769 32.97 5.05 -21.46
C HIS A 769 32.23 6.07 -20.58
N LEU A 770 32.81 7.24 -20.35
CA LEU A 770 32.14 8.34 -19.64
C LEU A 770 30.84 8.72 -20.32
N GLY A 771 30.87 8.91 -21.67
CA GLY A 771 29.69 9.32 -22.45
C GLY A 771 28.55 8.31 -22.37
N VAL A 772 28.86 7.03 -22.54
CA VAL A 772 27.83 5.99 -22.48
C VAL A 772 27.21 5.91 -21.07
N LEU A 773 28.03 5.95 -20.00
CA LEU A 773 27.55 5.89 -18.62
C LEU A 773 26.72 7.10 -18.17
N GLN A 774 26.96 8.27 -18.79
CA GLN A 774 26.19 9.49 -18.52
C GLN A 774 25.02 9.73 -19.47
N SER A 775 24.73 8.78 -20.38
CA SER A 775 23.63 8.92 -21.34
C SER A 775 22.29 8.48 -20.76
N ALA A 776 21.20 8.94 -21.38
CA ALA A 776 19.84 8.48 -21.10
C ALA A 776 19.67 6.96 -21.31
N MET A 777 20.45 6.36 -22.23
CA MET A 777 20.43 4.93 -22.50
C MET A 777 20.86 4.11 -21.26
N HIS A 778 21.99 4.48 -20.65
CA HIS A 778 22.47 3.82 -19.44
C HIS A 778 21.61 4.19 -18.23
N MET A 779 21.13 5.43 -18.15
CA MET A 779 20.22 5.87 -17.10
C MET A 779 18.92 5.06 -17.10
N ALA A 780 18.34 4.81 -18.30
CA ALA A 780 17.15 3.98 -18.45
C ALA A 780 17.42 2.55 -17.94
N TRP A 781 18.51 1.91 -18.37
CA TRP A 781 18.91 0.59 -17.87
C TRP A 781 19.03 0.56 -16.36
N MET A 782 19.74 1.54 -15.77
CA MET A 782 19.95 1.64 -14.33
C MET A 782 18.63 1.80 -13.57
N ARG A 783 17.72 2.66 -14.03
CA ARG A 783 16.43 2.92 -13.38
C ARG A 783 15.60 1.66 -13.20
N TYR A 784 15.66 0.74 -14.15
CA TYR A 784 14.86 -0.49 -14.16
C TYR A 784 15.56 -1.67 -13.48
N THR A 785 16.87 -1.78 -13.61
CA THR A 785 17.63 -2.97 -13.16
C THR A 785 18.32 -2.80 -11.81
N CYS A 786 18.52 -1.56 -11.37
CA CYS A 786 19.24 -1.23 -10.14
C CYS A 786 18.38 -1.50 -8.90
N GLY A 787 18.99 -1.96 -7.82
CA GLY A 787 18.35 -1.98 -6.50
C GLY A 787 18.17 -0.57 -5.94
N ARG A 788 17.39 -0.46 -4.87
CA ARG A 788 17.12 0.82 -4.20
C ARG A 788 17.61 0.80 -2.75
N MET A 789 17.98 1.97 -2.25
CA MET A 789 18.18 2.24 -0.83
C MET A 789 17.18 3.32 -0.44
N LYS A 790 16.07 2.94 0.23
CA LYS A 790 14.86 3.75 0.32
C LYS A 790 14.35 4.06 -1.09
N SER A 791 14.36 5.34 -1.51
CA SER A 791 14.01 5.73 -2.89
C SER A 791 15.21 5.80 -3.84
N ASP A 792 16.41 6.04 -3.31
CA ASP A 792 17.62 6.30 -4.09
C ASP A 792 18.16 5.06 -4.81
N TYR A 793 18.75 5.25 -5.99
CA TYR A 793 19.39 4.20 -6.76
C TYR A 793 20.63 3.66 -6.03
N GLN A 794 20.70 2.36 -5.80
CA GLN A 794 21.88 1.67 -5.29
C GLN A 794 22.55 0.90 -6.42
N TYR A 795 23.51 1.52 -7.08
CA TYR A 795 24.19 0.94 -8.24
C TYR A 795 24.93 -0.36 -7.88
N SER A 796 24.64 -1.42 -8.61
CA SER A 796 25.29 -2.73 -8.47
C SER A 796 26.20 -3.01 -9.66
N VAL A 797 27.48 -3.26 -9.40
CA VAL A 797 28.44 -3.66 -10.44
C VAL A 797 27.99 -4.95 -11.12
N SER A 798 27.59 -5.96 -10.33
CA SER A 798 27.27 -7.30 -10.83
C SER A 798 25.94 -7.39 -11.58
N ILE A 799 24.99 -6.47 -11.33
CA ILE A 799 23.68 -6.46 -12.00
C ILE A 799 23.63 -5.39 -13.08
N VAL A 800 24.00 -4.13 -12.74
CA VAL A 800 23.80 -3.01 -13.66
C VAL A 800 24.92 -2.96 -14.68
N TYR A 801 26.17 -2.81 -14.25
CA TYR A 801 27.31 -2.60 -15.15
C TYR A 801 27.66 -3.84 -15.95
N ASN A 802 27.81 -4.99 -15.28
CA ASN A 802 28.29 -6.21 -15.91
C ASN A 802 27.26 -6.85 -16.86
N ASN A 803 25.98 -6.52 -16.72
CA ASN A 803 24.93 -6.96 -17.64
C ASN A 803 24.53 -5.90 -18.68
N PHE A 804 25.11 -4.70 -18.63
CA PHE A 804 24.76 -3.64 -19.57
C PHE A 804 25.24 -4.02 -21.00
N PRO A 805 24.31 -4.03 -21.99
CA PRO A 805 24.67 -4.35 -23.37
C PRO A 805 25.23 -3.11 -24.07
N TRP A 806 26.54 -2.93 -23.97
CA TRP A 806 27.26 -1.83 -24.62
C TRP A 806 27.09 -1.86 -26.13
N PRO A 807 27.14 -0.68 -26.81
CA PRO A 807 27.10 -0.65 -28.27
C PRO A 807 28.23 -1.50 -28.87
N ASN A 808 27.88 -2.38 -29.80
CA ASN A 808 28.84 -3.26 -30.46
C ASN A 808 29.08 -2.81 -31.90
N GLN A 809 30.28 -3.08 -32.45
CA GLN A 809 30.68 -2.78 -33.86
C GLN A 809 30.59 -1.28 -34.20
N LEU A 810 31.03 -0.42 -33.30
CA LEU A 810 31.10 1.02 -33.57
C LEU A 810 32.10 1.35 -34.66
N SER A 811 31.73 2.24 -35.59
CA SER A 811 32.69 2.92 -36.44
C SER A 811 33.51 3.94 -35.62
N ASP A 812 34.72 4.23 -36.09
CA ASP A 812 35.56 5.26 -35.46
C ASP A 812 34.82 6.62 -35.36
N ILE A 813 34.06 6.97 -36.40
CA ILE A 813 33.26 8.20 -36.44
C ILE A 813 32.17 8.22 -35.33
N GLN A 814 31.52 7.09 -35.03
CA GLN A 814 30.51 7.01 -33.97
C GLN A 814 31.17 7.14 -32.62
N ARG A 815 32.32 6.49 -32.40
CA ARG A 815 33.11 6.59 -31.16
C ARG A 815 33.54 8.03 -30.91
N GLU A 816 34.16 8.68 -31.95
CA GLU A 816 34.59 10.08 -31.85
C GLU A 816 33.47 11.04 -31.55
N LYS A 817 32.25 10.83 -32.08
CA LYS A 817 31.08 11.65 -31.76
C LYS A 817 30.66 11.52 -30.31
N ILE A 818 30.68 10.32 -29.75
CA ILE A 818 30.35 10.11 -28.32
C ILE A 818 31.43 10.78 -27.45
N GLU A 819 32.73 10.60 -27.80
CA GLU A 819 33.84 11.17 -27.03
C GLU A 819 33.81 12.71 -27.06
N ALA A 820 33.52 13.30 -28.23
CA ALA A 820 33.39 14.77 -28.36
C ALA A 820 32.18 15.31 -27.57
N ALA A 821 31.05 14.62 -27.61
CA ALA A 821 29.87 14.99 -26.83
C ALA A 821 30.09 14.83 -25.31
N ALA A 822 30.81 13.80 -24.89
CA ALA A 822 31.21 13.59 -23.50
C ALA A 822 32.15 14.68 -23.01
N GLN A 823 33.11 15.09 -23.85
CA GLN A 823 34.00 16.23 -23.56
C GLN A 823 33.20 17.53 -23.44
N ALA A 824 32.23 17.78 -24.32
CA ALA A 824 31.37 18.96 -24.23
C ALA A 824 30.58 19.02 -22.91
N VAL A 825 30.11 17.89 -22.36
CA VAL A 825 29.51 17.83 -21.03
C VAL A 825 30.51 18.26 -19.94
N LEU A 826 31.75 17.78 -20.01
CA LEU A 826 32.80 18.19 -19.05
C LEU A 826 33.14 19.68 -19.17
N ASP A 827 33.24 20.22 -20.39
CA ASP A 827 33.53 21.62 -20.65
C ASP A 827 32.43 22.55 -20.10
N VAL A 828 31.16 22.17 -20.28
CA VAL A 828 30.04 22.92 -19.68
C VAL A 828 30.07 22.85 -18.16
N ARG A 829 30.37 21.68 -17.56
CA ARG A 829 30.54 21.58 -16.10
C ARG A 829 31.65 22.45 -15.56
N ALA A 830 32.78 22.60 -16.31
CA ALA A 830 33.91 23.44 -15.93
C ALA A 830 33.56 24.94 -15.90
N GLN A 831 32.46 25.36 -16.58
CA GLN A 831 31.97 26.75 -16.52
C GLN A 831 31.33 27.12 -15.19
N PHE A 832 31.06 26.14 -14.33
CA PHE A 832 30.43 26.32 -13.00
C PHE A 832 31.35 25.81 -11.88
N PRO A 833 32.52 26.39 -11.70
CA PRO A 833 33.53 25.88 -10.77
C PRO A 833 33.09 25.93 -9.32
N GLU A 834 32.17 26.81 -8.94
CA GLU A 834 31.65 26.91 -7.58
C GLU A 834 30.50 25.92 -7.29
N ALA A 835 29.78 25.46 -8.30
CA ALA A 835 28.69 24.56 -8.10
C ALA A 835 29.17 23.12 -7.84
N SER A 836 28.55 22.41 -6.89
CA SER A 836 28.78 20.99 -6.66
C SER A 836 28.06 20.12 -7.71
N LEU A 837 28.50 18.87 -7.88
CA LEU A 837 27.80 17.94 -8.79
C LEU A 837 26.38 17.65 -8.30
N ALA A 838 26.16 17.71 -7.00
CA ALA A 838 24.81 17.55 -6.44
C ALA A 838 23.86 18.64 -6.98
N VAL A 839 24.32 19.89 -7.02
CA VAL A 839 23.56 21.05 -7.56
C VAL A 839 23.44 20.99 -9.08
N LEU A 840 24.56 20.69 -9.78
CA LEU A 840 24.55 20.62 -11.26
C LEU A 840 23.66 19.53 -11.83
N TYR A 841 23.41 18.46 -11.06
CA TYR A 841 22.59 17.32 -11.51
C TYR A 841 21.26 17.22 -10.77
N ASP A 842 20.87 18.22 -10.01
CA ASP A 842 19.50 18.29 -9.46
C ASP A 842 18.57 18.84 -10.56
N PRO A 843 17.42 18.22 -10.82
CA PRO A 843 16.48 18.62 -11.88
C PRO A 843 16.01 20.07 -11.80
N LEU A 844 15.95 20.64 -10.58
CA LEU A 844 15.49 22.01 -10.35
C LEU A 844 16.59 23.05 -10.60
N THR A 845 17.86 22.68 -10.46
CA THR A 845 19.00 23.61 -10.53
C THR A 845 19.97 23.32 -11.67
N MET A 846 19.77 22.23 -12.43
CA MET A 846 20.62 21.86 -13.55
C MET A 846 20.65 22.96 -14.63
N PRO A 847 21.83 23.50 -14.98
CA PRO A 847 21.93 24.58 -15.97
C PRO A 847 21.40 24.15 -17.34
N PRO A 848 20.66 25.02 -18.06
CA PRO A 848 20.13 24.68 -19.39
C PRO A 848 21.23 24.29 -20.40
N ALA A 849 22.42 24.89 -20.29
CA ALA A 849 23.58 24.52 -21.11
C ALA A 849 24.01 23.06 -20.84
N LEU A 850 23.98 22.61 -19.61
CA LEU A 850 24.33 21.24 -19.23
C LEU A 850 23.26 20.25 -19.71
N VAL A 851 21.98 20.60 -19.60
CA VAL A 851 20.86 19.81 -20.15
C VAL A 851 21.06 19.61 -21.66
N LYS A 852 21.34 20.71 -22.39
CA LYS A 852 21.57 20.66 -23.84
C LYS A 852 22.78 19.81 -24.24
N ALA A 853 23.89 19.89 -23.48
CA ALA A 853 25.07 19.07 -23.69
C ALA A 853 24.76 17.57 -23.49
N HIS A 854 24.00 17.21 -22.47
CA HIS A 854 23.54 15.83 -22.25
C HIS A 854 22.58 15.34 -23.34
N GLN A 855 21.67 16.19 -23.84
CA GLN A 855 20.78 15.82 -24.95
C GLN A 855 21.58 15.51 -26.24
N ALA A 856 22.62 16.29 -26.53
CA ALA A 856 23.52 16.00 -27.66
C ALA A 856 24.30 14.69 -27.45
N LEU A 857 24.70 14.40 -26.22
CA LEU A 857 25.33 13.13 -25.86
C LEU A 857 24.36 11.96 -26.04
N ASP A 858 23.10 12.11 -25.61
CA ASP A 858 22.05 11.10 -25.78
C ASP A 858 21.81 10.78 -27.25
N GLU A 859 21.73 11.79 -28.11
CA GLU A 859 21.60 11.60 -29.56
C GLU A 859 22.78 10.83 -30.17
N ALA A 860 23.99 11.12 -29.72
CA ALA A 860 25.22 10.43 -30.19
C ALA A 860 25.24 8.97 -29.75
N VAL A 861 24.84 8.70 -28.50
CA VAL A 861 24.75 7.35 -27.95
C VAL A 861 23.61 6.55 -28.59
N ASP A 862 22.39 7.12 -28.68
CA ASP A 862 21.25 6.48 -29.36
C ASP A 862 21.60 6.10 -30.82
N ALA A 863 22.30 6.99 -31.55
CA ALA A 863 22.78 6.71 -32.90
C ALA A 863 23.81 5.56 -32.97
N ALA A 864 24.62 5.39 -31.95
CA ALA A 864 25.57 4.28 -31.82
C ALA A 864 24.90 2.93 -31.67
N TYR A 865 23.69 2.88 -31.07
CA TYR A 865 22.84 1.68 -31.03
C TYR A 865 22.07 1.44 -32.35
N GLY A 866 22.27 2.27 -33.37
CA GLY A 866 21.61 2.13 -34.67
C GLY A 866 20.13 2.58 -34.72
N LYS A 867 19.64 3.20 -33.63
CA LYS A 867 18.26 3.71 -33.55
C LYS A 867 18.27 5.17 -33.11
N LYS A 868 17.45 5.99 -33.72
CA LYS A 868 17.28 7.40 -33.36
C LYS A 868 15.88 7.62 -32.81
N GLY A 869 15.77 8.48 -31.79
CA GLY A 869 14.49 8.98 -31.31
C GLY A 869 13.70 7.95 -30.50
N PHE A 870 14.27 7.42 -29.45
CA PHE A 870 13.52 6.68 -28.42
C PHE A 870 12.53 7.62 -27.72
N LYS A 871 11.29 7.17 -27.55
CA LYS A 871 10.21 7.99 -26.98
C LYS A 871 10.38 8.22 -25.48
N ASN A 872 10.81 7.18 -24.76
CA ASN A 872 10.95 7.18 -23.31
C ASN A 872 11.93 6.10 -22.83
N ASP A 873 12.15 6.03 -21.53
CA ASP A 873 13.04 5.06 -20.89
C ASP A 873 12.55 3.61 -21.07
N ALA A 874 11.24 3.38 -21.07
CA ALA A 874 10.69 2.04 -21.25
C ALA A 874 11.06 1.45 -22.62
N GLU A 875 11.00 2.26 -23.68
CA GLU A 875 11.39 1.87 -25.03
C GLU A 875 12.91 1.60 -25.12
N ARG A 876 13.75 2.41 -24.44
CA ARG A 876 15.20 2.16 -24.36
C ARG A 876 15.50 0.84 -23.66
N VAL A 877 14.86 0.59 -22.54
CA VAL A 877 15.08 -0.63 -21.75
C VAL A 877 14.57 -1.87 -22.47
N SER A 878 13.42 -1.80 -23.13
CA SER A 878 12.91 -2.88 -23.98
C SER A 878 13.94 -3.25 -25.05
N PHE A 879 14.46 -2.25 -25.77
CA PHE A 879 15.51 -2.44 -26.78
C PHE A 879 16.79 -3.04 -26.18
N LEU A 880 17.19 -2.60 -24.97
CA LEU A 880 18.39 -3.12 -24.29
C LEU A 880 18.20 -4.57 -23.84
N PHE A 881 17.01 -5.00 -23.43
CA PHE A 881 16.74 -6.41 -23.10
C PHE A 881 16.81 -7.31 -24.34
N ASP A 882 16.29 -6.85 -25.48
CA ASP A 882 16.46 -7.55 -26.76
C ASP A 882 17.95 -7.71 -27.14
N LEU A 883 18.71 -6.64 -26.97
CA LEU A 883 20.14 -6.63 -27.25
C LEU A 883 20.91 -7.53 -26.28
N TYR A 884 20.56 -7.51 -24.99
CA TYR A 884 21.11 -8.38 -23.96
C TYR A 884 20.93 -9.85 -24.33
N LEU A 885 19.73 -10.25 -24.73
CA LEU A 885 19.48 -11.63 -25.18
C LEU A 885 20.34 -12.01 -26.38
N ARG A 886 20.45 -11.13 -27.38
CA ARG A 886 21.31 -11.40 -28.54
C ARG A 886 22.76 -11.62 -28.13
N TYR A 887 23.29 -10.80 -27.21
CA TYR A 887 24.69 -10.94 -26.77
C TYR A 887 24.90 -12.20 -25.92
N THR A 888 23.95 -12.55 -25.07
CA THR A 888 24.09 -13.70 -24.16
C THR A 888 23.78 -15.03 -24.84
N THR A 889 22.97 -15.04 -25.89
CA THR A 889 22.65 -16.26 -26.67
C THR A 889 23.84 -16.62 -27.60
N LEU A 890 24.60 -15.64 -28.08
CA LEU A 890 25.79 -15.84 -28.90
C LEU A 890 27.01 -16.24 -28.09
N LEU A 891 27.03 -16.03 -26.77
CA LEU A 891 28.11 -16.55 -25.92
C LEU A 891 27.92 -18.06 -25.75
N PRO A 892 28.95 -18.92 -26.07
CA PRO A 892 28.88 -20.32 -25.77
C PRO A 892 28.56 -20.48 -24.27
N ALA A 893 27.53 -21.29 -23.96
CA ALA A 893 27.20 -21.63 -22.57
C ALA A 893 28.51 -22.02 -21.88
N THR A 894 28.93 -21.25 -20.88
CA THR A 894 30.06 -21.63 -20.05
C THR A 894 29.69 -22.97 -19.47
N SER A 895 30.31 -24.03 -20.00
CA SER A 895 30.09 -25.40 -19.59
C SER A 895 30.34 -25.48 -18.08
N ASN A 896 29.26 -25.48 -17.32
CA ASN A 896 29.31 -26.01 -15.97
C ASN A 896 29.70 -27.48 -16.12
N SER A 897 30.94 -27.76 -15.92
CA SER A 897 31.53 -29.10 -15.95
C SER A 897 30.73 -29.98 -14.97
N THR A 898 29.81 -30.73 -15.52
CA THR A 898 29.34 -31.97 -14.86
C THR A 898 30.51 -32.91 -14.77
N LYS A 899 31.23 -32.89 -13.68
CA LYS A 899 32.13 -33.98 -13.29
C LYS A 899 31.27 -35.22 -13.04
N GLY A 900 31.49 -36.25 -13.82
CA GLY A 900 31.24 -37.60 -13.39
C GLY A 900 30.18 -38.40 -14.13
N THR A 901 30.34 -38.66 -15.42
CA THR A 901 29.83 -39.90 -15.99
C THR A 901 30.90 -40.98 -15.80
N ARG A 902 30.62 -41.81 -14.84
CA ARG A 902 31.35 -43.08 -14.61
C ARG A 902 31.17 -43.96 -15.83
N LYS A 903 32.24 -44.23 -16.58
CA LYS A 903 32.31 -45.24 -17.65
C LYS A 903 31.90 -46.60 -17.07
N GLU A 904 30.78 -47.13 -17.47
CA GLU A 904 30.49 -48.55 -17.40
C GLU A 904 31.39 -49.30 -18.40
N ARG A 905 32.24 -50.13 -17.85
CA ARG A 905 32.98 -51.14 -18.63
C ARG A 905 31.99 -52.21 -19.11
N LYS A 906 31.82 -52.30 -20.42
CA LYS A 906 31.34 -53.53 -21.03
C LYS A 906 32.35 -54.68 -20.74
N GLY A 907 31.91 -55.62 -19.94
CA GLY A 907 32.51 -56.93 -19.83
C GLY A 907 31.78 -57.88 -20.79
N ASP A 908 32.53 -58.28 -21.78
CA ASP A 908 32.18 -59.36 -22.69
C ASP A 908 32.41 -60.68 -21.94
N GLY A 909 31.55 -61.62 -22.03
CA GLY A 909 31.76 -62.97 -21.44
C GLY A 909 30.49 -63.85 -21.53
N GLY A 910 30.40 -64.53 -22.64
CA GLY A 910 29.34 -65.46 -22.92
C GLY A 910 29.43 -66.76 -22.10
N ILE A 911 28.42 -67.55 -22.36
CA ILE A 911 28.31 -69.04 -22.33
C ILE A 911 27.23 -69.57 -21.37
N LYS A 912 26.24 -70.13 -22.01
CA LYS A 912 25.51 -71.41 -21.78
C LYS A 912 24.96 -71.74 -20.37
N ASN A 913 23.71 -71.86 -20.14
CA ASN A 913 22.74 -72.96 -20.40
C ASN A 913 21.35 -72.48 -20.03
#